data_e328fb1e20e201b25f8870d4c3b1b6b9
#
_entry.id   e328fb1e20e201b25f8870d4c3b1b6b9
#
_cell.length_a   1.000
_cell.length_b   1.000
_cell.length_c   1.000
_cell.angle_alpha   90.00
_cell.angle_beta   90.00
_cell.angle_gamma   90.00
#
_symmetry.space_group_name_H-M   'P 1'
#
loop_
_entity.id
_entity.type
_entity.pdbx_description
1 polymer ?
#
loop_
_entity_poly.entity_id
_entity_poly.type
_entity_poly.pdbx_seq_one_letter_code
_entity_poly.pdbx_strand_id
1 'polypeptide(L)'
;MSVSHGQMLAEGKTKIIYAHASDPSLATMVHKDAITAGDGARRNELPAKGSLAGRTTANVFRLLEGAGIPTHFVDAPSDDSSLVRRCEMIPIEVVARRIATGSYLKRHPVKEGTRFEPPVVELFFKDDANHDPLVDEAWIQGHGVASAAECDHMKANVVRVFETLERAWAEQDVQLVDLKIEFGRDTNGRLLVADVIDNDSWRLWPGGRKEEMLDKQIYRDVVEVDDEALRKVLAKYRQVAAMTDRFRPLATASERPREACGVFGLWAPETDVARSTLFGLMALQHRGQESAGLAVLGHQGLSVIKGMGRVDQAFHPEHVEQLTGHAALGHTRYSTMGSPRLENAQPVVVTVNGQKIALAHNGNLVNVLALRRIVEEHGGSPTTTSDSELLAWLIGLGKGSWEDRIRWMMGLAQGAYSLGVLTPDGLFAVRDPRGLRPLCLGWRDNHWLIASESCALDTVGAELVRDIQPGEILRIDGQGLQSTLLESPPPPTLCVFELIYFSRPDSVNDGRTAFDARVAMGRELAREHPVAADMVIGVPDSGVPAAIGYAQELGIPLSEGLIKNRYIGRTFIQPDQHSRQAGIRLKFNPLRGAVKDRRVVVVDDSIVRGNTMPKIVELLRRGGATAVHLRISSPPIAHPCHFGVDMGKQSELIAHGHNVDEIRRHVGADTLGYLSLDGLQRAVKGGGRHCLGCLTGNYPVPIEHSARKDSLETGTRRAPLAEVARDPRALVEG
;
A
#
# COMPACT_ATOMS: atom_id res chain seq x y z
N MET A 1 -23.96 -4.70 19.25
CA MET A 1 -23.66 -5.74 20.25
C MET A 1 -22.99 -5.03 21.42
N SER A 2 -23.50 -5.20 22.65
CA SER A 2 -22.85 -4.64 23.84
C SER A 2 -21.49 -5.30 24.01
N VAL A 3 -20.42 -4.53 23.98
CA VAL A 3 -19.08 -5.00 24.28
C VAL A 3 -19.09 -5.50 25.74
N SER A 4 -18.90 -6.78 25.97
CA SER A 4 -18.76 -7.29 27.34
C SER A 4 -17.40 -6.81 27.85
N HIS A 5 -17.42 -5.83 28.73
CA HIS A 5 -16.22 -5.32 29.40
C HIS A 5 -15.72 -6.36 30.40
N GLY A 6 -14.41 -6.65 30.38
CA GLY A 6 -13.75 -7.44 31.42
C GLY A 6 -13.58 -6.66 32.72
N GLN A 7 -12.64 -7.08 33.57
CA GLN A 7 -12.31 -6.36 34.80
C GLN A 7 -11.79 -4.95 34.50
N MET A 8 -12.24 -3.96 35.27
CA MET A 8 -11.70 -2.61 35.22
C MET A 8 -10.22 -2.61 35.66
N LEU A 9 -9.34 -2.13 34.80
CA LEU A 9 -7.89 -2.04 35.05
C LEU A 9 -7.48 -0.69 35.63
N ALA A 10 -8.07 0.39 35.12
CA ALA A 10 -7.77 1.74 35.55
C ALA A 10 -8.92 2.68 35.24
N GLU A 11 -9.08 3.74 36.03
CA GLU A 11 -10.00 4.82 35.79
C GLU A 11 -9.28 6.17 35.90
N GLY A 12 -9.33 6.94 34.81
CA GLY A 12 -8.78 8.31 34.75
C GLY A 12 -9.87 9.38 34.71
N LYS A 13 -9.46 10.63 34.60
CA LYS A 13 -10.34 11.83 34.57
C LYS A 13 -11.34 11.78 33.41
N THR A 14 -10.93 11.27 32.20
CA THR A 14 -11.70 11.32 30.96
C THR A 14 -11.96 9.96 30.32
N LYS A 15 -11.44 8.86 30.90
CA LYS A 15 -11.53 7.50 30.34
C LYS A 15 -11.50 6.42 31.40
N ILE A 16 -11.98 5.21 31.03
CA ILE A 16 -11.88 3.98 31.82
C ILE A 16 -11.23 2.91 30.96
N ILE A 17 -10.33 2.13 31.50
CA ILE A 17 -9.65 1.03 30.83
C ILE A 17 -10.15 -0.29 31.42
N TYR A 18 -10.64 -1.18 30.57
CA TYR A 18 -11.09 -2.53 30.92
C TYR A 18 -10.17 -3.58 30.29
N ALA A 19 -9.94 -4.69 30.99
CA ALA A 19 -9.30 -5.85 30.41
C ALA A 19 -10.16 -6.38 29.24
N HIS A 20 -9.50 -6.84 28.16
CA HIS A 20 -10.22 -7.57 27.12
C HIS A 20 -10.60 -8.97 27.61
N ALA A 21 -11.81 -9.44 27.27
CA ALA A 21 -12.39 -10.66 27.87
C ALA A 21 -11.61 -11.95 27.55
N SER A 22 -10.93 -12.02 26.40
CA SER A 22 -10.27 -13.23 25.90
C SER A 22 -8.78 -13.07 25.57
N ASP A 23 -8.26 -11.85 25.52
CA ASP A 23 -6.87 -11.57 25.16
C ASP A 23 -6.20 -10.65 26.18
N PRO A 24 -5.27 -11.15 27.03
CA PRO A 24 -4.60 -10.35 28.04
C PRO A 24 -3.65 -9.29 27.50
N SER A 25 -3.29 -9.34 26.20
CA SER A 25 -2.46 -8.33 25.54
C SER A 25 -3.27 -7.12 25.06
N LEU A 26 -4.60 -7.20 25.14
CA LEU A 26 -5.53 -6.16 24.72
C LEU A 26 -6.29 -5.54 25.90
N ALA A 27 -6.79 -4.34 25.69
CA ALA A 27 -7.67 -3.62 26.61
C ALA A 27 -8.73 -2.83 25.85
N THR A 28 -9.88 -2.59 26.48
CA THR A 28 -10.91 -1.69 25.95
C THR A 28 -10.85 -0.38 26.71
N MET A 29 -10.64 0.71 26.01
CA MET A 29 -10.67 2.09 26.53
C MET A 29 -12.02 2.72 26.23
N VAL A 30 -12.73 3.17 27.27
CA VAL A 30 -14.04 3.85 27.17
C VAL A 30 -13.89 5.32 27.54
N HIS A 31 -14.31 6.20 26.64
CA HIS A 31 -14.23 7.65 26.84
C HIS A 31 -15.43 8.16 27.63
N LYS A 32 -15.17 9.07 28.58
CA LYS A 32 -16.19 9.68 29.46
C LYS A 32 -16.66 11.02 28.90
N ASP A 33 -17.89 11.40 29.25
CA ASP A 33 -18.44 12.73 28.97
C ASP A 33 -17.89 13.83 29.90
N ALA A 34 -17.05 13.49 30.86
CA ALA A 34 -16.42 14.44 31.74
C ALA A 34 -15.42 15.36 31.04
N ILE A 35 -15.46 16.65 31.33
CA ILE A 35 -14.47 17.67 30.97
C ILE A 35 -13.90 18.31 32.22
N THR A 36 -12.58 18.50 32.27
CA THR A 36 -11.87 19.03 33.44
C THR A 36 -10.91 20.15 33.05
N ALA A 37 -10.68 21.11 33.95
CA ALA A 37 -9.64 22.13 33.82
C ALA A 37 -9.01 22.44 35.20
N GLY A 38 -7.78 23.03 35.21
CA GLY A 38 -7.07 23.38 36.41
C GLY A 38 -6.80 22.17 37.31
N ASP A 39 -6.12 21.15 36.78
CA ASP A 39 -5.74 19.89 37.45
C ASP A 39 -6.93 19.15 38.11
N GLY A 40 -8.14 19.35 37.54
CA GLY A 40 -9.37 18.74 38.03
C GLY A 40 -10.19 19.62 39.00
N ALA A 41 -9.73 20.81 39.34
CA ALA A 41 -10.47 21.75 40.20
C ALA A 41 -11.82 22.19 39.58
N ARG A 42 -11.90 22.21 38.23
CA ARG A 42 -13.13 22.44 37.50
C ARG A 42 -13.54 21.15 36.78
N ARG A 43 -14.75 20.68 37.01
CA ARG A 43 -15.30 19.46 36.36
C ARG A 43 -16.77 19.70 36.00
N ASN A 44 -17.10 19.36 34.74
CA ASN A 44 -18.46 19.34 34.21
C ASN A 44 -18.72 18.07 33.42
N GLU A 45 -19.98 17.69 33.29
CA GLU A 45 -20.45 16.63 32.39
C GLU A 45 -20.92 17.29 31.09
N LEU A 46 -20.45 16.79 29.97
CA LEU A 46 -20.74 17.32 28.62
C LEU A 46 -21.27 16.19 27.77
N PRO A 47 -22.60 15.95 27.71
CA PRO A 47 -23.17 14.79 26.99
C PRO A 47 -22.69 14.68 25.55
N ALA A 48 -22.30 13.47 25.14
CA ALA A 48 -21.69 13.14 23.87
C ALA A 48 -20.21 13.58 23.67
N LYS A 49 -19.56 14.21 24.67
CA LYS A 49 -18.14 14.56 24.57
C LYS A 49 -17.28 13.31 24.45
N GLY A 50 -17.60 12.23 25.18
CA GLY A 50 -16.87 10.97 25.16
C GLY A 50 -16.86 10.35 23.75
N SER A 51 -17.98 10.26 23.08
CA SER A 51 -18.06 9.74 21.72
C SER A 51 -17.34 10.64 20.70
N LEU A 52 -17.38 11.96 20.85
CA LEU A 52 -16.64 12.87 19.98
C LEU A 52 -15.12 12.75 20.16
N ALA A 53 -14.65 12.62 21.42
CA ALA A 53 -13.25 12.43 21.75
C ALA A 53 -12.73 11.06 21.27
N GLY A 54 -13.50 10.01 21.47
CA GLY A 54 -13.16 8.65 20.99
C GLY A 54 -13.09 8.58 19.47
N ARG A 55 -14.06 9.15 18.75
CA ARG A 55 -14.05 9.26 17.29
C ARG A 55 -12.85 10.06 16.78
N THR A 56 -12.54 11.21 17.39
CA THR A 56 -11.35 12.01 17.08
C THR A 56 -10.08 11.19 17.27
N THR A 57 -9.92 10.55 18.45
CA THR A 57 -8.76 9.69 18.77
C THR A 57 -8.62 8.54 17.78
N ALA A 58 -9.69 7.83 17.43
CA ALA A 58 -9.67 6.74 16.46
C ALA A 58 -9.23 7.22 15.07
N ASN A 59 -9.75 8.35 14.60
CA ASN A 59 -9.38 8.93 13.32
C ASN A 59 -7.91 9.35 13.29
N VAL A 60 -7.42 9.95 14.36
CA VAL A 60 -6.01 10.34 14.53
C VAL A 60 -5.12 9.10 14.52
N PHE A 61 -5.42 8.08 15.30
CA PHE A 61 -4.60 6.87 15.32
C PHE A 61 -4.62 6.11 14.01
N ARG A 62 -5.74 6.05 13.31
CA ARG A 62 -5.79 5.49 11.93
C ARG A 62 -4.89 6.28 10.97
N LEU A 63 -4.86 7.61 11.09
CA LEU A 63 -3.92 8.44 10.32
C LEU A 63 -2.47 8.12 10.66
N LEU A 64 -2.12 8.01 11.95
CA LEU A 64 -0.75 7.72 12.42
C LEU A 64 -0.29 6.32 12.01
N GLU A 65 -1.13 5.29 12.22
CA GLU A 65 -0.84 3.91 11.77
C GLU A 65 -0.66 3.86 10.24
N GLY A 66 -1.52 4.57 9.49
CA GLY A 66 -1.38 4.72 8.04
C GLY A 66 -0.12 5.47 7.62
N ALA A 67 0.45 6.31 8.48
CA ALA A 67 1.74 6.98 8.29
C ALA A 67 2.93 6.14 8.79
N GLY A 68 2.71 4.89 9.23
CA GLY A 68 3.74 4.00 9.75
C GLY A 68 4.29 4.41 11.12
N ILE A 69 3.50 5.14 11.91
CA ILE A 69 3.81 5.48 13.30
C ILE A 69 3.08 4.46 14.18
N PRO A 70 3.80 3.57 14.87
CA PRO A 70 3.18 2.54 15.67
C PRO A 70 2.48 3.12 16.89
N THR A 71 1.20 2.75 17.07
CA THR A 71 0.36 3.17 18.17
C THR A 71 -0.16 1.97 18.96
N HIS A 72 -0.74 2.22 20.12
CA HIS A 72 -1.43 1.16 20.87
C HIS A 72 -2.81 0.83 20.29
N PHE A 73 -3.34 1.63 19.38
CA PHE A 73 -4.67 1.48 18.80
C PHE A 73 -4.76 0.21 17.95
N VAL A 74 -5.89 -0.50 18.06
CA VAL A 74 -6.21 -1.68 17.26
C VAL A 74 -7.47 -1.43 16.42
N ASP A 75 -8.57 -1.00 17.10
CA ASP A 75 -9.85 -0.71 16.44
C ASP A 75 -10.73 0.19 17.33
N ALA A 76 -11.83 0.68 16.77
CA ALA A 76 -12.87 1.41 17.49
C ALA A 76 -14.23 0.73 17.25
N PRO A 77 -14.68 -0.14 18.17
CA PRO A 77 -15.96 -0.82 18.08
C PRO A 77 -17.18 0.11 18.10
N SER A 78 -17.03 1.27 18.76
CA SER A 78 -18.01 2.36 18.80
C SER A 78 -17.30 3.70 18.88
N ASP A 79 -18.04 4.81 18.71
CA ASP A 79 -17.47 6.16 18.78
C ASP A 79 -16.94 6.51 20.19
N ASP A 80 -17.41 5.85 21.24
CA ASP A 80 -17.01 6.08 22.64
C ASP A 80 -16.04 5.02 23.18
N SER A 81 -15.68 3.99 22.38
CA SER A 81 -14.77 2.94 22.82
C SER A 81 -13.71 2.59 21.78
N SER A 82 -12.50 2.31 22.26
CA SER A 82 -11.37 1.89 21.46
C SER A 82 -10.79 0.56 21.99
N LEU A 83 -10.52 -0.37 21.10
CA LEU A 83 -9.70 -1.55 21.38
C LEU A 83 -8.24 -1.17 21.21
N VAL A 84 -7.43 -1.40 22.25
CA VAL A 84 -6.02 -0.98 22.29
C VAL A 84 -5.12 -2.12 22.77
N ARG A 85 -3.85 -2.10 22.36
CA ARG A 85 -2.81 -2.95 22.97
C ARG A 85 -2.59 -2.49 24.40
N ARG A 86 -2.51 -3.45 25.32
CA ARG A 86 -2.20 -3.17 26.71
C ARG A 86 -0.76 -2.69 26.84
N CYS A 87 -0.58 -1.51 27.42
CA CYS A 87 0.74 -0.89 27.60
C CYS A 87 0.99 -0.56 29.08
N GLU A 88 2.26 -0.69 29.47
CA GLU A 88 2.81 -0.05 30.66
C GLU A 88 3.16 1.41 30.27
N MET A 89 2.42 2.36 30.82
CA MET A 89 2.58 3.77 30.47
C MET A 89 3.88 4.35 31.06
N ILE A 90 4.63 5.08 30.22
CA ILE A 90 5.75 5.90 30.69
C ILE A 90 5.18 7.21 31.21
N PRO A 91 5.42 7.60 32.48
CA PRO A 91 4.85 8.80 33.08
C PRO A 91 5.54 10.10 32.61
N ILE A 92 5.66 10.24 31.28
CA ILE A 92 6.23 11.41 30.61
C ILE A 92 5.24 11.90 29.57
N GLU A 93 4.86 13.17 29.67
CA GLU A 93 4.19 13.89 28.60
C GLU A 93 5.23 14.50 27.66
N VAL A 94 5.15 14.19 26.39
CA VAL A 94 6.06 14.70 25.36
C VAL A 94 5.33 15.74 24.52
N VAL A 95 5.80 16.98 24.54
CA VAL A 95 5.16 18.11 23.90
C VAL A 95 6.01 18.65 22.76
N ALA A 96 5.44 18.69 21.56
CA ALA A 96 6.05 19.34 20.40
C ALA A 96 5.37 20.69 20.13
N ARG A 97 6.15 21.76 19.89
CA ARG A 97 5.64 23.12 19.65
C ARG A 97 6.17 23.72 18.37
N ARG A 98 5.27 24.13 17.49
CA ARG A 98 5.58 24.89 16.27
C ARG A 98 5.55 26.39 16.50
N ILE A 99 4.68 26.87 17.38
CA ILE A 99 4.48 28.30 17.67
C ILE A 99 4.66 28.56 19.15
N ALA A 100 5.42 29.60 19.49
CA ALA A 100 5.58 30.05 20.85
C ALA A 100 4.28 30.66 21.39
N THR A 101 3.66 30.02 22.37
CA THR A 101 2.44 30.53 23.06
C THR A 101 2.25 29.86 24.43
N GLY A 102 1.33 30.37 25.21
CA GLY A 102 0.89 29.81 26.50
C GLY A 102 2.02 29.67 27.52
N SER A 103 2.15 28.51 28.17
CA SER A 103 3.13 28.27 29.24
C SER A 103 4.59 28.35 28.78
N TYR A 104 4.86 28.18 27.49
CA TYR A 104 6.21 28.30 26.92
C TYR A 104 6.77 29.71 27.12
N LEU A 105 5.95 30.75 26.90
CA LEU A 105 6.34 32.16 27.07
C LEU A 105 6.69 32.55 28.53
N LYS A 106 6.16 31.79 29.50
CA LYS A 106 6.48 32.01 30.91
C LYS A 106 7.89 31.51 31.28
N ARG A 107 8.41 30.55 30.53
CA ARG A 107 9.72 29.91 30.76
C ARG A 107 10.82 30.45 29.88
N HIS A 108 10.45 31.00 28.70
CA HIS A 108 11.43 31.41 27.68
C HIS A 108 11.16 32.85 27.22
N PRO A 109 12.19 33.73 27.14
CA PRO A 109 12.06 35.14 26.73
C PRO A 109 11.95 35.26 25.19
N VAL A 110 10.87 34.73 24.60
CA VAL A 110 10.59 34.79 23.16
C VAL A 110 9.26 35.50 22.91
N LYS A 111 9.13 36.12 21.73
CA LYS A 111 7.88 36.80 21.35
C LYS A 111 6.79 35.77 21.04
N GLU A 112 5.55 36.02 21.50
CA GLU A 112 4.40 35.21 21.12
C GLU A 112 4.26 35.15 19.60
N GLY A 113 3.93 33.97 19.06
CA GLY A 113 3.82 33.75 17.63
C GLY A 113 5.14 33.41 16.93
N THR A 114 6.28 33.37 17.65
CA THR A 114 7.55 32.90 17.05
C THR A 114 7.40 31.46 16.57
N ARG A 115 7.75 31.20 15.30
CA ARG A 115 7.71 29.86 14.69
C ARG A 115 9.04 29.15 14.91
N PHE A 116 8.97 27.89 15.31
CA PHE A 116 10.13 27.01 15.48
C PHE A 116 10.23 26.03 14.32
N GLU A 117 11.44 25.82 13.79
CA GLU A 117 11.72 24.87 12.71
C GLU A 117 13.09 24.20 12.93
N PRO A 118 13.12 22.94 13.35
CA PRO A 118 12.01 22.01 13.65
C PRO A 118 11.18 22.44 14.88
N PRO A 119 10.05 21.75 15.19
CA PRO A 119 9.31 21.97 16.42
C PRO A 119 10.19 21.78 17.66
N VAL A 120 10.03 22.64 18.65
CA VAL A 120 10.71 22.45 19.95
C VAL A 120 10.01 21.34 20.72
N VAL A 121 10.80 20.44 21.33
CA VAL A 121 10.31 19.33 22.14
C VAL A 121 10.62 19.58 23.61
N GLU A 122 9.58 19.47 24.46
CA GLU A 122 9.68 19.57 25.92
C GLU A 122 9.17 18.25 26.55
N LEU A 123 9.78 17.83 27.66
CA LEU A 123 9.43 16.64 28.42
C LEU A 123 8.91 17.04 29.80
N PHE A 124 7.73 16.55 30.18
CA PHE A 124 7.12 16.83 31.48
C PHE A 124 6.89 15.52 32.22
N PHE A 125 7.29 15.48 33.49
CA PHE A 125 6.97 14.35 34.35
C PHE A 125 5.53 14.44 34.81
N LYS A 126 4.78 13.37 34.73
CA LYS A 126 3.35 13.31 35.03
C LYS A 126 3.15 13.25 36.57
N ASP A 127 2.96 14.39 37.15
CA ASP A 127 2.74 14.59 38.61
C ASP A 127 1.72 15.70 38.83
N ASP A 128 0.45 15.32 38.84
CA ASP A 128 -0.70 16.25 39.03
C ASP A 128 -0.54 17.13 40.29
N ALA A 129 0.10 16.63 41.36
CA ALA A 129 0.29 17.34 42.60
C ALA A 129 1.31 18.49 42.47
N ASN A 130 2.29 18.35 41.57
CA ASN A 130 3.34 19.31 41.29
C ASN A 130 3.20 19.99 39.92
N HIS A 131 1.99 19.98 39.33
CA HIS A 131 1.68 20.65 38.04
C HIS A 131 2.56 20.19 36.87
N ASP A 132 2.83 18.89 36.77
CA ASP A 132 3.61 18.24 35.68
C ASP A 132 4.92 19.00 35.39
N PRO A 133 5.95 18.87 36.25
CA PRO A 133 7.18 19.64 36.13
C PRO A 133 7.94 19.32 34.84
N LEU A 134 8.56 20.35 34.23
CA LEU A 134 9.50 20.19 33.13
C LEU A 134 10.73 19.44 33.63
N VAL A 135 11.13 18.38 32.88
CA VAL A 135 12.28 17.55 33.21
C VAL A 135 13.19 17.42 32.00
N ASP A 136 14.46 17.11 32.22
CA ASP A 136 15.43 16.76 31.18
C ASP A 136 15.71 15.25 31.14
N GLU A 137 16.46 14.83 30.16
CA GLU A 137 16.81 13.42 29.99
C GLU A 137 17.66 12.87 31.14
N ALA A 138 18.53 13.70 31.71
CA ALA A 138 19.38 13.30 32.84
C ALA A 138 18.51 12.99 34.07
N TRP A 139 17.48 13.79 34.31
CA TRP A 139 16.50 13.55 35.36
C TRP A 139 15.73 12.24 35.10
N ILE A 140 15.21 12.04 33.87
CA ILE A 140 14.42 10.85 33.48
C ILE A 140 15.24 9.56 33.69
N GLN A 141 16.49 9.57 33.22
CA GLN A 141 17.38 8.42 33.34
C GLN A 141 17.81 8.18 34.81
N GLY A 142 18.12 9.23 35.54
CA GLY A 142 18.53 9.16 36.95
C GLY A 142 17.43 8.62 37.87
N HIS A 143 16.17 8.79 37.52
CA HIS A 143 15.01 8.26 38.24
C HIS A 143 14.50 6.91 37.68
N GLY A 144 15.17 6.34 36.67
CA GLY A 144 14.80 5.05 36.11
C GLY A 144 13.43 5.05 35.36
N VAL A 145 12.94 6.19 34.93
CA VAL A 145 11.65 6.34 34.25
C VAL A 145 11.71 5.81 32.82
N ALA A 146 12.76 6.16 32.09
CA ALA A 146 13.04 5.67 30.75
C ALA A 146 14.55 5.67 30.47
N SER A 147 15.00 4.79 29.57
CA SER A 147 16.38 4.75 29.09
C SER A 147 16.68 5.90 28.11
N ALA A 148 17.98 6.18 27.86
CA ALA A 148 18.41 7.16 26.87
C ALA A 148 17.82 6.86 25.48
N ALA A 149 17.86 5.61 25.05
CA ALA A 149 17.31 5.18 23.76
C ALA A 149 15.77 5.41 23.67
N GLU A 150 15.06 5.22 24.76
CA GLU A 150 13.62 5.52 24.81
C GLU A 150 13.34 7.04 24.79
N CYS A 151 14.16 7.86 25.46
CA CYS A 151 14.05 9.32 25.39
C CYS A 151 14.26 9.81 23.95
N ASP A 152 15.30 9.33 23.27
CA ASP A 152 15.55 9.66 21.87
C ASP A 152 14.41 9.21 20.96
N HIS A 153 13.87 8.00 21.20
CA HIS A 153 12.74 7.47 20.44
C HIS A 153 11.47 8.31 20.67
N MET A 154 11.14 8.70 21.90
CA MET A 154 9.98 9.53 22.23
C MET A 154 10.08 10.90 21.55
N LYS A 155 11.26 11.57 21.65
CA LYS A 155 11.48 12.87 21.01
C LYS A 155 11.40 12.81 19.50
N ALA A 156 11.99 11.80 18.87
CA ALA A 156 11.90 11.62 17.43
C ALA A 156 10.45 11.35 16.97
N ASN A 157 9.72 10.52 17.71
CA ASN A 157 8.34 10.19 17.33
C ASN A 157 7.34 11.32 17.58
N VAL A 158 7.47 12.14 18.65
CA VAL A 158 6.57 13.29 18.83
C VAL A 158 6.67 14.27 17.67
N VAL A 159 7.87 14.52 17.15
CA VAL A 159 8.06 15.37 15.96
C VAL A 159 7.37 14.75 14.74
N ARG A 160 7.51 13.43 14.52
CA ARG A 160 6.84 12.71 13.43
C ARG A 160 5.32 12.78 13.54
N VAL A 161 4.79 12.54 14.75
CA VAL A 161 3.34 12.65 15.02
C VAL A 161 2.87 14.07 14.76
N PHE A 162 3.59 15.07 15.29
CA PHE A 162 3.28 16.49 15.12
C PHE A 162 3.21 16.85 13.63
N GLU A 163 4.24 16.56 12.84
CA GLU A 163 4.30 16.91 11.42
C GLU A 163 3.26 16.17 10.58
N THR A 164 2.88 14.94 10.98
CA THR A 164 1.81 14.17 10.33
C THR A 164 0.46 14.85 10.55
N LEU A 165 0.19 15.28 11.78
CA LEU A 165 -1.05 15.97 12.14
C LEU A 165 -1.07 17.42 11.62
N GLU A 166 0.07 18.15 11.68
CA GLU A 166 0.20 19.51 11.14
C GLU A 166 -0.24 19.56 9.66
N ARG A 167 0.15 18.56 8.87
CA ARG A 167 -0.27 18.44 7.45
C ARG A 167 -1.75 18.16 7.29
N ALA A 168 -2.29 17.21 8.07
CA ALA A 168 -3.70 16.86 7.98
C ALA A 168 -4.61 18.03 8.39
N TRP A 169 -4.17 18.84 9.34
CA TRP A 169 -4.85 20.07 9.75
C TRP A 169 -4.70 21.19 8.70
N ALA A 170 -3.51 21.34 8.11
CA ALA A 170 -3.24 22.35 7.10
C ALA A 170 -4.08 22.15 5.81
N GLU A 171 -4.41 20.89 5.45
CA GLU A 171 -5.33 20.58 4.35
C GLU A 171 -6.75 21.15 4.57
N GLN A 172 -7.09 21.52 5.80
CA GLN A 172 -8.37 22.09 6.20
C GLN A 172 -8.26 23.53 6.69
N ASP A 173 -7.16 24.22 6.32
CA ASP A 173 -6.85 25.59 6.74
C ASP A 173 -6.81 25.78 8.27
N VAL A 174 -6.30 24.77 9.00
CA VAL A 174 -6.10 24.83 10.46
C VAL A 174 -4.62 24.69 10.77
N GLN A 175 -4.10 25.62 11.57
CA GLN A 175 -2.74 25.58 12.07
C GLN A 175 -2.67 24.75 13.36
N LEU A 176 -1.87 23.68 13.36
CA LEU A 176 -1.48 22.96 14.57
C LEU A 176 -0.35 23.75 15.26
N VAL A 177 -0.60 24.23 16.46
CA VAL A 177 0.30 25.11 17.21
C VAL A 177 1.26 24.34 18.09
N ASP A 178 0.73 23.43 18.90
CA ASP A 178 1.45 22.45 19.69
C ASP A 178 0.64 21.16 19.85
N LEU A 179 1.34 20.10 20.28
CA LEU A 179 0.77 18.77 20.48
C LEU A 179 1.44 18.11 21.67
N LYS A 180 0.66 17.48 22.52
CA LYS A 180 1.06 16.62 23.63
C LYS A 180 0.70 15.18 23.34
N ILE A 181 1.64 14.25 23.49
CA ILE A 181 1.39 12.80 23.40
C ILE A 181 2.08 12.05 24.53
N GLU A 182 1.61 10.82 24.76
CA GLU A 182 2.16 9.92 25.75
C GLU A 182 2.62 8.61 25.08
N PHE A 183 3.48 7.87 25.78
CA PHE A 183 4.04 6.61 25.29
C PHE A 183 3.85 5.49 26.31
N GLY A 184 3.76 4.27 25.81
CA GLY A 184 3.70 3.08 26.66
C GLY A 184 4.45 1.90 26.03
N ARG A 185 4.94 0.98 26.86
CA ARG A 185 5.56 -0.26 26.44
C ARG A 185 4.49 -1.35 26.33
N ASP A 186 4.39 -2.00 25.17
CA ASP A 186 3.52 -3.17 25.01
C ASP A 186 4.10 -4.40 25.77
N THR A 187 3.37 -5.50 25.75
CA THR A 187 3.76 -6.76 26.40
C THR A 187 5.08 -7.37 25.86
N ASN A 188 5.57 -6.89 24.72
CA ASN A 188 6.85 -7.28 24.11
C ASN A 188 7.96 -6.25 24.37
N GLY A 189 7.70 -5.23 25.18
CA GLY A 189 8.64 -4.13 25.45
C GLY A 189 8.77 -3.11 24.33
N ARG A 190 7.92 -3.17 23.31
CA ARG A 190 7.93 -2.22 22.20
C ARG A 190 7.27 -0.90 22.60
N LEU A 191 7.95 0.22 22.34
CA LEU A 191 7.45 1.55 22.64
C LEU A 191 6.44 2.01 21.58
N LEU A 192 5.23 2.38 22.02
CA LEU A 192 4.11 2.79 21.19
C LEU A 192 3.62 4.18 21.59
N VAL A 193 3.11 4.96 20.62
CA VAL A 193 2.28 6.13 20.94
C VAL A 193 0.98 5.61 21.57
N ALA A 194 0.66 6.10 22.76
CA ALA A 194 -0.43 5.59 23.56
C ALA A 194 -1.28 6.73 24.10
N ASP A 195 -2.27 6.40 24.95
CA ASP A 195 -3.25 7.29 25.49
C ASP A 195 -4.26 7.80 24.45
N VAL A 196 -4.72 9.02 24.54
CA VAL A 196 -5.68 9.66 23.63
C VAL A 196 -5.04 10.86 22.93
N ILE A 197 -5.44 11.11 21.70
CA ILE A 197 -5.10 12.34 20.99
C ILE A 197 -6.43 12.97 20.53
N ASP A 198 -6.89 13.98 21.28
CA ASP A 198 -8.15 14.66 21.06
C ASP A 198 -8.01 16.18 21.35
N ASN A 199 -9.12 16.88 21.57
CA ASN A 199 -9.13 18.31 21.86
C ASN A 199 -8.32 18.72 23.12
N ASP A 200 -7.97 17.77 23.97
CA ASP A 200 -7.16 17.99 25.16
C ASP A 200 -5.65 17.93 24.88
N SER A 201 -5.27 17.40 23.70
CA SER A 201 -3.90 17.06 23.34
C SER A 201 -3.19 18.11 22.50
N TRP A 202 -3.90 19.09 21.94
CA TRP A 202 -3.36 20.07 20.99
C TRP A 202 -3.94 21.46 21.12
N ARG A 203 -3.30 22.43 20.39
CA ARG A 203 -3.89 23.74 20.08
C ARG A 203 -4.08 23.86 18.58
N LEU A 204 -5.28 24.23 18.16
CA LEU A 204 -5.72 24.32 16.77
C LEU A 204 -6.25 25.73 16.47
N TRP A 205 -5.60 26.43 15.52
CA TRP A 205 -6.00 27.78 15.11
C TRP A 205 -6.46 27.79 13.66
N PRO A 206 -7.77 27.84 13.35
CA PRO A 206 -8.27 28.02 11.99
C PRO A 206 -7.73 29.30 11.33
N GLY A 207 -7.28 29.19 10.07
CA GLY A 207 -6.67 30.31 9.34
C GLY A 207 -5.49 30.96 10.07
N GLY A 208 -4.86 30.26 11.04
CA GLY A 208 -3.80 30.80 11.90
C GLY A 208 -4.27 31.82 12.94
N ARG A 209 -5.58 31.96 13.16
CA ARG A 209 -6.19 32.95 14.08
C ARG A 209 -6.46 32.31 15.44
N LYS A 210 -5.80 32.83 16.47
CA LYS A 210 -5.92 32.37 17.87
C LYS A 210 -7.35 32.54 18.40
N GLU A 211 -8.05 33.57 18.00
CA GLU A 211 -9.41 33.91 18.43
C GLU A 211 -10.44 32.87 17.98
N GLU A 212 -10.14 32.12 16.94
CA GLU A 212 -11.01 31.07 16.36
C GLU A 212 -10.66 29.67 16.84
N MET A 213 -9.82 29.53 17.87
CA MET A 213 -9.32 28.25 18.38
C MET A 213 -10.40 27.16 18.52
N LEU A 214 -10.02 25.91 18.27
CA LEU A 214 -10.92 24.74 18.31
C LEU A 214 -10.63 23.79 19.48
N ASP A 215 -9.60 24.08 20.26
CA ASP A 215 -9.10 23.22 21.33
C ASP A 215 -9.76 23.54 22.70
N LYS A 216 -9.36 22.79 23.73
CA LYS A 216 -9.89 22.89 25.10
C LYS A 216 -9.58 24.24 25.79
N GLN A 217 -8.70 25.08 25.23
CA GLN A 217 -8.37 26.36 25.83
C GLN A 217 -9.63 27.24 26.00
N ILE A 218 -10.61 27.11 25.10
CA ILE A 218 -11.92 27.79 25.23
C ILE A 218 -12.59 27.45 26.55
N TYR A 219 -12.57 26.20 26.99
CA TYR A 219 -13.16 25.82 28.31
C TYR A 219 -12.33 26.35 29.49
N ARG A 220 -11.00 26.48 29.31
CA ARG A 220 -10.09 27.02 30.33
C ARG A 220 -10.29 28.53 30.52
N ASP A 221 -10.59 29.24 29.42
CA ASP A 221 -10.73 30.71 29.40
C ASP A 221 -12.11 31.20 29.83
N VAL A 222 -13.11 30.30 29.94
CA VAL A 222 -14.45 30.66 30.45
C VAL A 222 -14.38 31.01 31.93
N VAL A 223 -14.85 32.21 32.28
CA VAL A 223 -14.86 32.71 33.70
C VAL A 223 -16.00 32.05 34.47
N GLU A 224 -17.22 32.07 33.92
CA GLU A 224 -18.38 31.39 34.50
C GLU A 224 -18.88 30.34 33.54
N VAL A 225 -19.04 29.08 34.02
CA VAL A 225 -19.47 27.94 33.20
C VAL A 225 -20.98 27.82 33.29
N ASP A 226 -21.67 28.38 32.33
CA ASP A 226 -23.11 28.22 32.12
C ASP A 226 -23.40 27.22 30.98
N ASP A 227 -24.69 26.90 30.75
CA ASP A 227 -25.12 25.98 29.71
C ASP A 227 -24.80 26.48 28.29
N GLU A 228 -24.69 27.81 28.10
CA GLU A 228 -24.31 28.38 26.79
C GLU A 228 -22.83 28.18 26.52
N ALA A 229 -21.97 28.38 27.50
CA ALA A 229 -20.54 28.12 27.40
C ALA A 229 -20.26 26.64 27.12
N LEU A 230 -20.96 25.72 27.81
CA LEU A 230 -20.84 24.28 27.59
C LEU A 230 -21.31 23.88 26.19
N ARG A 231 -22.39 24.48 25.67
CA ARG A 231 -22.84 24.25 24.29
C ARG A 231 -21.81 24.73 23.26
N LYS A 232 -21.16 25.88 23.48
CA LYS A 232 -20.08 26.39 22.61
C LYS A 232 -18.88 25.45 22.61
N VAL A 233 -18.48 24.97 23.78
CA VAL A 233 -17.38 23.98 23.89
C VAL A 233 -17.74 22.67 23.10
N LEU A 234 -18.94 22.13 23.32
CA LEU A 234 -19.39 20.92 22.64
C LEU A 234 -19.46 21.10 21.11
N ALA A 235 -19.85 22.29 20.64
CA ALA A 235 -19.86 22.61 19.21
C ALA A 235 -18.44 22.52 18.58
N LYS A 236 -17.41 22.95 19.35
CA LYS A 236 -16.01 22.82 18.89
C LYS A 236 -15.53 21.37 18.86
N TYR A 237 -15.89 20.55 19.85
CA TYR A 237 -15.61 19.10 19.80
C TYR A 237 -16.27 18.43 18.58
N ARG A 238 -17.54 18.78 18.28
CA ARG A 238 -18.23 18.29 17.06
C ARG A 238 -17.51 18.72 15.79
N GLN A 239 -17.08 19.98 15.73
CA GLN A 239 -16.35 20.50 14.58
C GLN A 239 -15.02 19.74 14.37
N VAL A 240 -14.24 19.56 15.42
CA VAL A 240 -12.96 18.81 15.36
C VAL A 240 -13.20 17.36 14.96
N ALA A 241 -14.17 16.67 15.56
CA ALA A 241 -14.49 15.28 15.17
C ALA A 241 -14.89 15.17 13.69
N ALA A 242 -15.74 16.09 13.19
CA ALA A 242 -16.12 16.13 11.78
C ALA A 242 -14.95 16.47 10.83
N MET A 243 -14.00 17.26 11.30
CA MET A 243 -12.77 17.54 10.53
C MET A 243 -11.84 16.33 10.52
N THR A 244 -11.68 15.63 11.64
CA THR A 244 -10.86 14.40 11.69
C THR A 244 -11.43 13.25 10.88
N ASP A 245 -12.74 13.21 10.58
CA ASP A 245 -13.33 12.26 9.63
C ASP A 245 -12.73 12.38 8.21
N ARG A 246 -12.21 13.55 7.91
CA ARG A 246 -11.54 13.84 6.64
C ARG A 246 -10.06 13.50 6.68
N PHE A 247 -9.51 13.17 7.84
CA PHE A 247 -8.15 12.68 7.97
C PHE A 247 -8.03 11.39 7.17
N ARG A 248 -7.25 11.46 6.14
CA ARG A 248 -6.91 10.28 5.35
C ARG A 248 -5.48 9.93 5.71
N PRO A 249 -5.18 8.67 5.96
CA PRO A 249 -3.80 8.25 5.94
C PRO A 249 -3.23 8.82 4.67
N LEU A 250 -2.21 9.66 4.78
CA LEU A 250 -1.40 10.02 3.63
C LEU A 250 -0.96 8.67 3.10
N ALA A 251 -1.67 8.20 2.07
CA ALA A 251 -1.23 7.01 1.40
C ALA A 251 0.23 7.24 1.13
N THR A 252 1.09 6.38 1.63
CA THR A 252 2.49 6.25 1.23
C THR A 252 2.45 5.74 -0.20
N ALA A 253 1.70 6.46 -1.02
CA ALA A 253 1.41 6.13 -2.37
C ALA A 253 2.72 6.31 -3.12
N SER A 254 3.35 5.19 -3.41
CA SER A 254 4.37 5.11 -4.44
C SER A 254 3.82 5.87 -5.64
N GLU A 255 4.57 6.80 -6.16
CA GLU A 255 4.18 7.60 -7.31
C GLU A 255 4.02 6.76 -8.58
N ARG A 256 4.74 5.63 -8.62
CA ARG A 256 4.66 4.65 -9.69
C ARG A 256 3.51 3.68 -9.42
N PRO A 257 2.87 3.16 -10.48
CA PRO A 257 1.93 2.08 -10.33
C PRO A 257 2.54 1.01 -9.45
N ARG A 258 1.82 0.60 -8.40
CA ARG A 258 2.29 -0.45 -7.52
C ARG A 258 2.05 -1.79 -8.20
N GLU A 259 2.95 -2.69 -7.96
CA GLU A 259 3.25 -3.88 -8.75
C GLU A 259 2.17 -4.95 -8.67
N ALA A 260 2.20 -5.85 -9.64
CA ALA A 260 1.38 -7.03 -9.72
C ALA A 260 2.13 -8.22 -9.09
N CYS A 261 1.40 -9.18 -8.52
CA CYS A 261 1.95 -10.38 -7.90
C CYS A 261 2.83 -11.22 -8.83
N GLY A 262 3.74 -12.02 -8.27
CA GLY A 262 4.55 -13.00 -8.98
C GLY A 262 4.20 -14.42 -8.59
N VAL A 263 4.00 -15.30 -9.59
CA VAL A 263 3.75 -16.74 -9.45
C VAL A 263 4.91 -17.50 -10.04
N PHE A 264 5.40 -18.52 -9.35
CA PHE A 264 6.38 -19.48 -9.84
C PHE A 264 6.04 -20.86 -9.33
N GLY A 265 6.13 -21.88 -10.21
CA GLY A 265 5.88 -23.26 -9.82
C GLY A 265 6.60 -24.25 -10.69
N LEU A 266 6.85 -25.43 -10.17
CA LEU A 266 7.47 -26.54 -10.92
C LEU A 266 7.02 -27.90 -10.41
N TRP A 267 7.07 -28.89 -11.32
CA TRP A 267 6.93 -30.30 -11.03
C TRP A 267 8.24 -31.00 -11.41
N ALA A 268 9.00 -31.45 -10.41
CA ALA A 268 10.36 -31.95 -10.61
C ALA A 268 10.77 -32.93 -9.48
N PRO A 269 10.38 -34.23 -9.58
CA PRO A 269 10.56 -35.20 -8.49
C PRO A 269 12.01 -35.42 -8.03
N GLU A 270 12.98 -35.14 -8.90
CA GLU A 270 14.40 -35.43 -8.63
C GLU A 270 15.22 -34.18 -8.29
N THR A 271 14.54 -33.04 -8.08
CA THR A 271 15.19 -31.76 -7.82
C THR A 271 14.78 -31.17 -6.46
N ASP A 272 15.60 -30.28 -5.90
CA ASP A 272 15.21 -29.42 -4.78
C ASP A 272 14.20 -28.37 -5.28
N VAL A 273 12.91 -28.77 -5.26
CA VAL A 273 11.80 -27.93 -5.76
C VAL A 273 11.61 -26.69 -4.88
N ALA A 274 11.88 -26.78 -3.58
CA ALA A 274 11.74 -25.65 -2.67
C ALA A 274 12.76 -24.55 -2.99
N ARG A 275 14.03 -24.93 -3.13
CA ARG A 275 15.13 -24.00 -3.46
C ARG A 275 14.98 -23.42 -4.86
N SER A 276 14.59 -24.22 -5.86
CA SER A 276 14.33 -23.73 -7.21
C SER A 276 13.19 -22.69 -7.22
N THR A 277 12.11 -22.95 -6.47
CA THR A 277 11.01 -21.99 -6.33
C THR A 277 11.46 -20.71 -5.61
N LEU A 278 12.28 -20.82 -4.57
CA LEU A 278 12.85 -19.65 -3.87
C LEU A 278 13.61 -18.74 -4.84
N PHE A 279 14.48 -19.29 -5.70
CA PHE A 279 15.22 -18.50 -6.69
C PHE A 279 14.31 -17.88 -7.75
N GLY A 280 13.28 -18.61 -8.22
CA GLY A 280 12.27 -18.07 -9.10
C GLY A 280 11.51 -16.88 -8.46
N LEU A 281 11.15 -16.97 -7.18
CA LEU A 281 10.51 -15.87 -6.45
C LEU A 281 11.45 -14.68 -6.24
N MET A 282 12.75 -14.92 -5.99
CA MET A 282 13.75 -13.84 -5.93
C MET A 282 13.83 -13.07 -7.24
N ALA A 283 13.79 -13.77 -8.38
CA ALA A 283 13.74 -13.13 -9.69
C ALA A 283 12.48 -12.30 -9.92
N LEU A 284 11.36 -12.70 -9.32
CA LEU A 284 10.06 -12.02 -9.36
C LEU A 284 9.85 -11.00 -8.22
N GLN A 285 10.88 -10.70 -7.41
CA GLN A 285 10.77 -9.81 -6.25
C GLN A 285 10.27 -8.40 -6.60
N HIS A 286 10.52 -7.93 -7.82
CA HIS A 286 10.03 -6.65 -8.32
C HIS A 286 8.50 -6.60 -8.43
N ARG A 287 7.81 -7.75 -8.52
CA ARG A 287 6.36 -7.87 -8.62
C ARG A 287 5.64 -7.81 -7.28
N GLY A 288 6.26 -8.26 -6.18
CA GLY A 288 5.64 -8.24 -4.85
C GLY A 288 6.66 -8.14 -3.72
N GLN A 289 6.41 -7.29 -2.72
CA GLN A 289 7.33 -7.02 -1.61
C GLN A 289 6.65 -6.99 -0.24
N GLU A 290 5.34 -7.28 -0.17
CA GLU A 290 4.58 -7.23 1.08
C GLU A 290 4.60 -8.56 1.83
N SER A 291 4.51 -9.65 1.09
CA SER A 291 4.63 -11.01 1.65
C SER A 291 5.08 -11.98 0.58
N ALA A 292 5.64 -13.11 1.00
CA ALA A 292 5.96 -14.23 0.14
C ALA A 292 5.48 -15.54 0.78
N GLY A 293 5.23 -16.54 -0.05
CA GLY A 293 4.86 -17.87 0.41
C GLY A 293 5.29 -18.95 -0.56
N LEU A 294 5.49 -20.14 -0.04
CA LEU A 294 5.95 -21.35 -0.71
C LEU A 294 5.13 -22.54 -0.22
N ALA A 295 4.52 -23.25 -1.14
CA ALA A 295 3.86 -24.53 -0.91
C ALA A 295 4.64 -25.64 -1.61
N VAL A 296 4.91 -26.74 -0.93
CA VAL A 296 5.62 -27.92 -1.46
C VAL A 296 4.76 -29.16 -1.25
N LEU A 297 4.57 -29.91 -2.33
CA LEU A 297 3.88 -31.21 -2.30
C LEU A 297 4.92 -32.33 -2.19
N GLY A 298 4.90 -33.02 -1.04
CA GLY A 298 5.73 -34.18 -0.78
C GLY A 298 4.91 -35.43 -0.52
N HIS A 299 5.58 -36.53 -0.17
CA HIS A 299 4.92 -37.81 0.17
C HIS A 299 4.00 -37.72 1.39
N GLN A 300 4.25 -36.78 2.30
CA GLN A 300 3.41 -36.55 3.49
C GLN A 300 2.28 -35.55 3.24
N GLY A 301 2.11 -35.12 1.98
CA GLY A 301 1.13 -34.12 1.58
C GLY A 301 1.71 -32.74 1.40
N LEU A 302 0.85 -31.71 1.49
CA LEU A 302 1.18 -30.31 1.24
C LEU A 302 1.74 -29.63 2.48
N SER A 303 2.96 -29.11 2.38
CA SER A 303 3.62 -28.24 3.38
C SER A 303 3.66 -26.81 2.88
N VAL A 304 3.43 -25.81 3.76
CA VAL A 304 3.36 -24.40 3.36
C VAL A 304 4.08 -23.53 4.38
N ILE A 305 4.93 -22.64 3.89
CA ILE A 305 5.53 -21.55 4.68
C ILE A 305 5.18 -20.20 4.07
N LYS A 306 4.91 -19.21 4.91
CA LYS A 306 4.57 -17.85 4.51
C LYS A 306 5.23 -16.85 5.45
N GLY A 307 5.58 -15.67 4.92
CA GLY A 307 6.12 -14.58 5.73
C GLY A 307 5.77 -13.22 5.14
N MET A 308 5.74 -12.22 6.02
CA MET A 308 5.63 -10.82 5.60
C MET A 308 7.00 -10.30 5.18
N GLY A 309 6.99 -9.35 4.25
CA GLY A 309 8.21 -8.75 3.70
C GLY A 309 8.64 -9.38 2.37
N ARG A 310 9.87 -9.09 1.98
CA ARG A 310 10.49 -9.64 0.77
C ARG A 310 10.86 -11.11 0.95
N VAL A 311 11.16 -11.79 -0.15
CA VAL A 311 11.53 -13.22 -0.17
C VAL A 311 12.68 -13.52 0.80
N ASP A 312 13.71 -12.67 0.82
CA ASP A 312 14.87 -12.77 1.70
C ASP A 312 14.56 -12.50 3.20
N GLN A 313 13.42 -11.88 3.49
CA GLN A 313 12.94 -11.58 4.85
C GLN A 313 11.87 -12.59 5.31
N ALA A 314 11.05 -13.07 4.37
CA ALA A 314 9.94 -13.98 4.63
C ALA A 314 10.41 -15.42 4.91
N PHE A 315 11.57 -15.80 4.36
CA PHE A 315 12.06 -17.17 4.46
C PHE A 315 13.45 -17.25 5.09
N HIS A 316 13.57 -18.08 6.11
CA HIS A 316 14.86 -18.50 6.67
C HIS A 316 15.36 -19.75 5.91
N PRO A 317 16.66 -19.82 5.52
CA PRO A 317 17.20 -20.94 4.77
C PRO A 317 16.90 -22.30 5.41
N GLU A 318 17.03 -22.39 6.72
CA GLU A 318 16.76 -23.60 7.50
C GLU A 318 15.31 -24.14 7.34
N HIS A 319 14.32 -23.23 7.20
CA HIS A 319 12.93 -23.63 7.01
C HIS A 319 12.68 -24.11 5.57
N VAL A 320 13.37 -23.53 4.60
CA VAL A 320 13.24 -23.92 3.19
C VAL A 320 13.88 -25.30 2.95
N GLU A 321 15.03 -25.59 3.55
CA GLU A 321 15.74 -26.87 3.45
C GLU A 321 14.94 -28.05 4.02
N GLN A 322 14.00 -27.80 4.94
CA GLN A 322 13.11 -28.81 5.51
C GLN A 322 11.95 -29.18 4.58
N LEU A 323 11.69 -28.37 3.54
CA LEU A 323 10.59 -28.59 2.60
C LEU A 323 11.03 -29.53 1.46
N THR A 324 10.74 -30.82 1.63
CA THR A 324 11.05 -31.83 0.63
C THR A 324 9.80 -32.26 -0.13
N GLY A 325 9.92 -32.41 -1.45
CA GLY A 325 8.78 -32.82 -2.28
C GLY A 325 9.14 -32.94 -3.75
N HIS A 326 8.13 -33.17 -4.57
CA HIS A 326 8.25 -33.39 -6.02
C HIS A 326 7.60 -32.27 -6.84
N ALA A 327 6.86 -31.37 -6.18
CA ALA A 327 6.29 -30.19 -6.81
C ALA A 327 6.26 -29.02 -5.85
N ALA A 328 6.37 -27.81 -6.36
CA ALA A 328 6.29 -26.59 -5.54
C ALA A 328 5.56 -25.47 -6.28
N LEU A 329 4.93 -24.58 -5.48
CA LEU A 329 4.25 -23.39 -5.92
C LEU A 329 4.60 -22.24 -5.00
N GLY A 330 5.12 -21.16 -5.56
CA GLY A 330 5.53 -19.97 -4.83
C GLY A 330 4.81 -18.72 -5.29
N HIS A 331 4.77 -17.73 -4.40
CA HIS A 331 4.13 -16.45 -4.65
C HIS A 331 4.86 -15.29 -3.97
N THR A 332 4.98 -14.16 -4.68
CA THR A 332 5.32 -12.85 -4.10
C THR A 332 4.12 -11.94 -4.21
N ARG A 333 3.67 -11.39 -3.08
CA ARG A 333 2.41 -10.64 -3.00
C ARG A 333 2.64 -9.14 -2.98
N TYR A 334 1.79 -8.47 -3.74
CA TYR A 334 1.41 -7.08 -3.54
C TYR A 334 -0.12 -7.00 -3.43
N SER A 335 -0.68 -6.33 -2.40
CA SER A 335 -2.13 -6.33 -2.13
C SER A 335 -2.90 -5.51 -3.16
N THR A 336 -3.60 -6.18 -4.07
CA THR A 336 -4.59 -5.60 -4.97
C THR A 336 -6.00 -5.71 -4.40
N MET A 337 -6.29 -6.81 -3.68
CA MET A 337 -7.50 -7.07 -2.92
C MET A 337 -7.12 -7.51 -1.50
N GLY A 338 -7.85 -7.02 -0.48
CA GLY A 338 -7.62 -7.29 0.93
C GLY A 338 -6.40 -6.57 1.52
N SER A 339 -6.33 -6.54 2.85
CA SER A 339 -5.25 -5.88 3.59
C SER A 339 -3.92 -6.65 3.55
N PRO A 340 -2.75 -5.97 3.76
CA PRO A 340 -1.44 -6.61 3.80
C PRO A 340 -1.23 -7.32 5.16
N ARG A 341 -1.90 -8.47 5.34
CA ARG A 341 -1.81 -9.33 6.51
C ARG A 341 -1.32 -10.73 6.11
N LEU A 342 -0.75 -11.45 7.07
CA LEU A 342 -0.21 -12.79 6.84
C LEU A 342 -1.29 -13.78 6.37
N GLU A 343 -2.53 -13.64 6.84
CA GLU A 343 -3.67 -14.47 6.44
C GLU A 343 -3.92 -14.39 4.93
N ASN A 344 -3.71 -13.19 4.35
CA ASN A 344 -3.87 -12.93 2.92
C ASN A 344 -2.62 -13.29 2.10
N ALA A 345 -1.51 -13.71 2.73
CA ALA A 345 -0.33 -14.15 2.00
C ALA A 345 -0.62 -15.44 1.21
N GLN A 346 -0.05 -15.52 0.01
CA GLN A 346 -0.25 -16.65 -0.90
C GLN A 346 1.02 -17.52 -0.99
N PRO A 347 0.90 -18.79 -1.39
CA PRO A 347 -0.31 -19.49 -1.84
C PRO A 347 -1.36 -19.62 -0.75
N VAL A 348 -2.64 -19.35 -1.10
CA VAL A 348 -3.75 -19.66 -0.19
C VAL A 348 -4.01 -21.16 -0.19
N VAL A 349 -4.41 -21.69 0.97
CA VAL A 349 -4.70 -23.13 1.09
C VAL A 349 -6.12 -23.31 1.57
N VAL A 350 -6.88 -24.11 0.83
CA VAL A 350 -8.21 -24.56 1.24
C VAL A 350 -8.23 -26.09 1.36
N THR A 351 -9.08 -26.61 2.23
CA THR A 351 -9.31 -28.06 2.36
C THR A 351 -10.74 -28.36 2.06
N VAL A 352 -10.99 -29.12 1.00
CA VAL A 352 -12.33 -29.53 0.59
C VAL A 352 -12.36 -31.04 0.42
N ASN A 353 -13.32 -31.71 1.06
CA ASN A 353 -13.44 -33.19 1.05
C ASN A 353 -12.14 -33.92 1.43
N GLY A 354 -11.36 -33.36 2.39
CA GLY A 354 -10.09 -33.93 2.81
C GLY A 354 -8.90 -33.67 1.88
N GLN A 355 -9.11 -33.06 0.72
CA GLN A 355 -8.07 -32.69 -0.22
C GLN A 355 -7.61 -31.24 0.00
N LYS A 356 -6.31 -31.04 0.14
CA LYS A 356 -5.69 -29.70 0.23
C LYS A 356 -5.34 -29.17 -1.15
N ILE A 357 -5.69 -27.92 -1.41
CA ILE A 357 -5.40 -27.18 -2.65
C ILE A 357 -4.61 -25.94 -2.26
N ALA A 358 -3.44 -25.71 -2.85
CA ALA A 358 -2.73 -24.45 -2.75
C ALA A 358 -2.88 -23.65 -4.03
N LEU A 359 -3.20 -22.36 -3.94
CA LEU A 359 -3.41 -21.48 -5.08
C LEU A 359 -2.59 -20.21 -4.94
N ALA A 360 -1.87 -19.87 -6.00
CA ALA A 360 -1.16 -18.61 -6.20
C ALA A 360 -1.80 -17.82 -7.35
N HIS A 361 -2.07 -16.53 -7.15
CA HIS A 361 -2.83 -15.70 -8.07
C HIS A 361 -2.12 -14.38 -8.35
N ASN A 362 -1.91 -14.09 -9.63
CA ASN A 362 -1.54 -12.79 -10.15
C ASN A 362 -2.73 -12.19 -10.91
N GLY A 363 -3.35 -11.16 -10.34
CA GLY A 363 -4.52 -10.52 -10.93
C GLY A 363 -5.44 -9.87 -9.91
N ASN A 364 -6.69 -9.65 -10.31
CA ASN A 364 -7.76 -9.13 -9.46
C ASN A 364 -9.13 -9.42 -10.09
N LEU A 365 -10.08 -9.85 -9.27
CA LEU A 365 -11.45 -10.14 -9.71
C LEU A 365 -12.36 -8.92 -9.50
N VAL A 366 -13.35 -8.78 -10.38
CA VAL A 366 -14.28 -7.65 -10.33
C VAL A 366 -15.68 -8.04 -9.82
N ASN A 367 -15.96 -9.34 -9.62
CA ASN A 367 -17.26 -9.86 -9.15
C ASN A 367 -17.16 -10.63 -7.82
N VAL A 368 -16.24 -10.24 -6.93
CA VAL A 368 -15.88 -10.96 -5.69
C VAL A 368 -17.07 -11.21 -4.75
N LEU A 369 -18.03 -10.29 -4.67
CA LEU A 369 -19.20 -10.44 -3.79
C LEU A 369 -20.16 -11.53 -4.30
N ALA A 370 -20.34 -11.64 -5.61
CA ALA A 370 -21.10 -12.71 -6.23
C ALA A 370 -20.44 -14.07 -6.01
N LEU A 371 -19.11 -14.15 -6.24
CA LEU A 371 -18.36 -15.38 -6.01
C LEU A 371 -18.37 -15.83 -4.56
N ARG A 372 -18.28 -14.91 -3.60
CA ARG A 372 -18.37 -15.23 -2.18
C ARG A 372 -19.71 -15.89 -1.83
N ARG A 373 -20.81 -15.37 -2.34
CA ARG A 373 -22.14 -15.98 -2.14
C ARG A 373 -22.20 -17.39 -2.70
N ILE A 374 -21.71 -17.60 -3.93
CA ILE A 374 -21.68 -18.93 -4.55
C ILE A 374 -20.86 -19.90 -3.69
N VAL A 375 -19.69 -19.49 -3.19
CA VAL A 375 -18.86 -20.33 -2.29
C VAL A 375 -19.63 -20.67 -1.02
N GLU A 376 -20.25 -19.69 -0.37
CA GLU A 376 -21.02 -19.90 0.87
C GLU A 376 -22.26 -20.79 0.64
N GLU A 377 -22.99 -20.62 -0.46
CA GLU A 377 -24.14 -21.45 -0.86
C GLU A 377 -23.75 -22.92 -1.12
N HIS A 378 -22.51 -23.18 -1.56
CA HIS A 378 -22.00 -24.53 -1.77
C HIS A 378 -21.26 -25.10 -0.55
N GLY A 379 -21.35 -24.45 0.63
CA GLY A 379 -20.78 -24.91 1.89
C GLY A 379 -19.33 -24.54 2.14
N GLY A 380 -18.76 -23.63 1.33
CA GLY A 380 -17.45 -23.05 1.60
C GLY A 380 -17.52 -21.99 2.70
N SER A 381 -16.40 -21.79 3.41
CA SER A 381 -16.29 -20.83 4.52
C SER A 381 -15.01 -20.01 4.36
N PRO A 382 -15.00 -18.98 3.49
CA PRO A 382 -13.84 -18.12 3.29
C PRO A 382 -13.47 -17.38 4.58
N THR A 383 -12.19 -17.43 4.93
CA THR A 383 -11.64 -16.87 6.17
C THR A 383 -10.82 -15.61 5.95
N THR A 384 -10.35 -15.39 4.73
CA THR A 384 -9.53 -14.24 4.37
C THR A 384 -10.33 -13.17 3.61
N THR A 385 -9.71 -12.02 3.38
CA THR A 385 -10.28 -10.95 2.55
C THR A 385 -9.69 -10.93 1.14
N SER A 386 -9.06 -12.05 0.72
CA SER A 386 -8.46 -12.21 -0.60
C SER A 386 -9.43 -12.86 -1.59
N ASP A 387 -9.50 -12.33 -2.80
CA ASP A 387 -10.22 -12.94 -3.93
C ASP A 387 -9.62 -14.30 -4.34
N SER A 388 -8.34 -14.51 -4.08
CA SER A 388 -7.63 -15.76 -4.36
C SER A 388 -8.18 -16.95 -3.58
N GLU A 389 -8.66 -16.72 -2.34
CA GLU A 389 -9.29 -17.77 -1.54
C GLU A 389 -10.63 -18.22 -2.16
N LEU A 390 -11.38 -17.28 -2.74
CA LEU A 390 -12.64 -17.60 -3.42
C LEU A 390 -12.39 -18.51 -4.64
N LEU A 391 -11.34 -18.24 -5.43
CA LEU A 391 -10.95 -19.09 -6.55
C LEU A 391 -10.58 -20.52 -6.08
N ALA A 392 -9.79 -20.62 -5.00
CA ALA A 392 -9.41 -21.92 -4.43
C ALA A 392 -10.64 -22.71 -3.92
N TRP A 393 -11.58 -22.04 -3.26
CA TRP A 393 -12.84 -22.65 -2.83
C TRP A 393 -13.68 -23.14 -4.01
N LEU A 394 -13.84 -22.33 -5.07
CA LEU A 394 -14.61 -22.73 -6.27
C LEU A 394 -14.00 -23.98 -6.92
N ILE A 395 -12.67 -24.03 -7.09
CA ILE A 395 -12.00 -25.22 -7.61
C ILE A 395 -12.25 -26.44 -6.71
N GLY A 396 -12.18 -26.26 -5.39
CA GLY A 396 -12.39 -27.36 -4.43
C GLY A 396 -13.83 -27.88 -4.42
N LEU A 397 -14.82 -26.99 -4.55
CA LEU A 397 -16.24 -27.31 -4.54
C LEU A 397 -16.78 -27.84 -5.89
N GLY A 398 -16.05 -27.57 -6.99
CA GLY A 398 -16.40 -28.06 -8.31
C GLY A 398 -16.46 -29.59 -8.39
N LYS A 399 -17.16 -30.12 -9.38
CA LYS A 399 -17.36 -31.56 -9.62
C LYS A 399 -16.55 -32.05 -10.82
N GLY A 400 -16.27 -33.33 -10.90
CA GLY A 400 -15.53 -33.95 -12.00
C GLY A 400 -14.01 -33.92 -11.81
N SER A 401 -13.29 -33.96 -12.91
CA SER A 401 -11.83 -33.84 -12.96
C SER A 401 -11.37 -32.46 -12.46
N TRP A 402 -10.07 -32.30 -12.18
CA TRP A 402 -9.53 -30.98 -11.80
C TRP A 402 -9.74 -29.95 -12.93
N GLU A 403 -9.60 -30.37 -14.18
CA GLU A 403 -9.86 -29.54 -15.35
C GLU A 403 -11.32 -29.08 -15.42
N ASP A 404 -12.30 -29.96 -15.11
CA ASP A 404 -13.72 -29.60 -15.07
C ASP A 404 -14.02 -28.59 -13.96
N ARG A 405 -13.42 -28.79 -12.78
CA ARG A 405 -13.56 -27.88 -11.64
C ARG A 405 -12.96 -26.50 -11.94
N ILE A 406 -11.78 -26.46 -12.57
CA ILE A 406 -11.15 -25.22 -13.00
C ILE A 406 -11.97 -24.56 -14.09
N ARG A 407 -12.50 -25.29 -15.08
CA ARG A 407 -13.37 -24.76 -16.12
C ARG A 407 -14.65 -24.16 -15.53
N TRP A 408 -15.25 -24.83 -14.55
CA TRP A 408 -16.41 -24.30 -13.84
C TRP A 408 -16.08 -22.98 -13.12
N MET A 409 -14.97 -22.91 -12.40
CA MET A 409 -14.48 -21.67 -11.78
C MET A 409 -14.26 -20.57 -12.83
N MET A 410 -13.64 -20.88 -13.97
CA MET A 410 -13.41 -19.93 -15.07
C MET A 410 -14.70 -19.37 -15.67
N GLY A 411 -15.78 -20.16 -15.68
CA GLY A 411 -17.11 -19.72 -16.11
C GLY A 411 -17.79 -18.72 -15.15
N LEU A 412 -17.37 -18.70 -13.89
CA LEU A 412 -17.94 -17.82 -12.85
C LEU A 412 -17.06 -16.57 -12.61
N ALA A 413 -15.73 -16.71 -12.65
CA ALA A 413 -14.80 -15.66 -12.30
C ALA A 413 -14.71 -14.60 -13.41
N GLN A 414 -14.89 -13.33 -13.03
CA GLN A 414 -14.72 -12.17 -13.90
C GLN A 414 -13.56 -11.30 -13.42
N GLY A 415 -12.66 -10.94 -14.33
CA GLY A 415 -11.49 -10.14 -14.03
C GLY A 415 -10.22 -10.69 -14.64
N ALA A 416 -9.09 -10.37 -14.02
CA ALA A 416 -7.78 -10.84 -14.42
C ALA A 416 -7.28 -11.91 -13.46
N TYR A 417 -6.85 -13.05 -13.99
CA TYR A 417 -6.20 -14.08 -13.19
C TYR A 417 -5.21 -14.92 -13.98
N SER A 418 -3.98 -14.99 -13.48
CA SER A 418 -2.98 -15.98 -13.86
C SER A 418 -2.66 -16.79 -12.62
N LEU A 419 -2.99 -18.07 -12.65
CA LEU A 419 -2.98 -18.94 -11.47
C LEU A 419 -1.94 -20.02 -11.59
N GLY A 420 -1.25 -20.32 -10.47
CA GLY A 420 -0.70 -21.63 -10.19
C GLY A 420 -1.60 -22.35 -9.18
N VAL A 421 -1.96 -23.58 -9.44
CA VAL A 421 -2.78 -24.40 -8.52
C VAL A 421 -2.06 -25.72 -8.28
N LEU A 422 -1.72 -25.99 -7.03
CA LEU A 422 -1.07 -27.22 -6.62
C LEU A 422 -2.08 -28.10 -5.89
N THR A 423 -2.36 -29.26 -6.45
CA THR A 423 -3.29 -30.28 -5.96
C THR A 423 -2.53 -31.58 -5.67
N PRO A 424 -3.13 -32.56 -4.98
CA PRO A 424 -2.51 -33.89 -4.83
C PRO A 424 -2.15 -34.57 -6.17
N ASP A 425 -2.85 -34.24 -7.26
CA ASP A 425 -2.76 -34.94 -8.54
C ASP A 425 -1.97 -34.18 -9.60
N GLY A 426 -1.49 -32.95 -9.30
CA GLY A 426 -0.71 -32.19 -10.26
C GLY A 426 -0.57 -30.70 -9.95
N LEU A 427 0.32 -30.05 -10.67
CA LEU A 427 0.46 -28.61 -10.75
C LEU A 427 -0.32 -28.11 -11.98
N PHE A 428 -1.22 -27.18 -11.77
CA PHE A 428 -1.99 -26.55 -12.85
C PHE A 428 -1.56 -25.10 -13.03
N ALA A 429 -1.49 -24.68 -14.29
CA ALA A 429 -1.36 -23.28 -14.66
C ALA A 429 -2.60 -22.86 -15.44
N VAL A 430 -3.22 -21.77 -15.01
CA VAL A 430 -4.49 -21.30 -15.59
C VAL A 430 -4.38 -19.82 -15.92
N ARG A 431 -4.74 -19.45 -17.14
CA ARG A 431 -4.78 -18.05 -17.55
C ARG A 431 -6.20 -17.63 -17.90
N ASP A 432 -6.62 -16.44 -17.42
CA ASP A 432 -7.97 -15.93 -17.70
C ASP A 432 -8.29 -15.92 -19.21
N PRO A 433 -9.58 -15.94 -19.62
CA PRO A 433 -9.95 -16.07 -21.03
C PRO A 433 -9.44 -14.96 -21.95
N ARG A 434 -9.03 -13.80 -21.39
CA ARG A 434 -8.44 -12.68 -22.14
C ARG A 434 -6.91 -12.61 -22.02
N GLY A 435 -6.32 -13.37 -21.08
CA GLY A 435 -4.88 -13.33 -20.82
C GLY A 435 -4.40 -12.00 -20.32
N LEU A 436 -5.16 -11.34 -19.42
CA LEU A 436 -4.88 -9.98 -18.93
C LEU A 436 -3.53 -9.89 -18.21
N ARG A 437 -3.15 -10.93 -17.45
CA ARG A 437 -1.84 -10.99 -16.79
C ARG A 437 -0.94 -12.04 -17.45
N PRO A 438 0.40 -11.84 -17.42
CA PRO A 438 1.31 -12.79 -18.04
C PRO A 438 1.43 -14.09 -17.22
N LEU A 439 1.65 -15.18 -17.92
CA LEU A 439 2.05 -16.48 -17.38
C LEU A 439 2.72 -17.26 -18.49
N CYS A 440 3.90 -17.81 -18.25
CA CYS A 440 4.69 -18.53 -19.23
C CYS A 440 5.09 -19.94 -18.75
N LEU A 441 5.38 -20.80 -19.72
CA LEU A 441 5.81 -22.18 -19.56
C LEU A 441 7.29 -22.28 -19.88
N GLY A 442 8.05 -22.92 -19.01
CA GLY A 442 9.47 -23.21 -19.18
C GLY A 442 9.79 -24.68 -19.09
N TRP A 443 10.97 -25.03 -19.56
CA TRP A 443 11.51 -26.40 -19.58
C TRP A 443 12.95 -26.43 -19.07
N ARG A 444 13.27 -27.36 -18.16
CA ARG A 444 14.63 -27.61 -17.67
C ARG A 444 14.78 -29.04 -17.21
N ASP A 445 15.82 -29.72 -17.66
CA ASP A 445 16.21 -31.06 -17.17
C ASP A 445 15.03 -32.06 -17.13
N ASN A 446 14.25 -32.15 -18.21
CA ASN A 446 13.02 -32.95 -18.31
C ASN A 446 11.87 -32.57 -17.40
N HIS A 447 11.88 -31.34 -16.85
CA HIS A 447 10.84 -30.84 -15.96
C HIS A 447 10.17 -29.56 -16.50
N TRP A 448 8.87 -29.44 -16.24
CA TRP A 448 8.07 -28.29 -16.60
C TRP A 448 7.99 -27.28 -15.48
N LEU A 449 8.12 -26.02 -15.83
CA LEU A 449 8.04 -24.89 -14.93
C LEU A 449 7.02 -23.86 -15.43
N ILE A 450 6.39 -23.14 -14.50
CA ILE A 450 5.52 -22.01 -14.80
C ILE A 450 6.02 -20.76 -14.07
N ALA A 451 5.92 -19.60 -14.71
CA ALA A 451 6.32 -18.34 -14.13
C ALA A 451 5.46 -17.18 -14.62
N SER A 452 5.28 -16.16 -13.80
CA SER A 452 4.66 -14.89 -14.24
C SER A 452 5.49 -14.18 -15.31
N GLU A 453 6.83 -14.32 -15.27
CA GLU A 453 7.76 -13.73 -16.25
C GLU A 453 8.89 -14.69 -16.62
N SER A 454 9.35 -14.61 -17.86
CA SER A 454 10.44 -15.46 -18.38
C SER A 454 11.78 -15.25 -17.67
N CYS A 455 12.03 -14.04 -17.12
CA CYS A 455 13.24 -13.78 -16.36
C CYS A 455 13.41 -14.69 -15.11
N ALA A 456 12.29 -15.22 -14.59
CA ALA A 456 12.35 -16.18 -13.49
C ALA A 456 12.77 -17.58 -13.99
N LEU A 457 12.40 -17.94 -15.22
CA LEU A 457 12.86 -19.16 -15.87
C LEU A 457 14.36 -19.07 -16.12
N ASP A 458 14.83 -17.97 -16.72
CA ASP A 458 16.26 -17.73 -16.98
C ASP A 458 17.10 -17.83 -15.68
N THR A 459 16.59 -17.26 -14.59
CA THR A 459 17.28 -17.26 -13.28
C THR A 459 17.50 -18.67 -12.73
N VAL A 460 16.58 -19.59 -12.99
CA VAL A 460 16.70 -20.99 -12.57
C VAL A 460 17.31 -21.91 -13.65
N GLY A 461 17.77 -21.34 -14.76
CA GLY A 461 18.38 -22.07 -15.87
C GLY A 461 17.38 -22.86 -16.72
N ALA A 462 16.12 -22.43 -16.77
CA ALA A 462 15.09 -23.02 -17.61
C ALA A 462 14.92 -22.22 -18.91
N GLU A 463 14.62 -22.92 -19.99
CA GLU A 463 14.31 -22.31 -21.30
C GLU A 463 12.83 -21.90 -21.34
N LEU A 464 12.55 -20.71 -21.88
CA LEU A 464 11.19 -20.28 -22.18
C LEU A 464 10.65 -21.09 -23.35
N VAL A 465 9.58 -21.85 -23.16
CA VAL A 465 8.92 -22.60 -24.22
C VAL A 465 7.89 -21.73 -24.94
N ARG A 466 6.97 -21.12 -24.19
CA ARG A 466 5.93 -20.22 -24.71
C ARG A 466 5.16 -19.53 -23.60
N ASP A 467 4.42 -18.52 -23.94
CA ASP A 467 3.36 -18.02 -23.07
C ASP A 467 2.20 -19.03 -22.96
N ILE A 468 1.56 -19.10 -21.80
CA ILE A 468 0.30 -19.84 -21.61
C ILE A 468 -0.81 -19.05 -22.29
N GLN A 469 -1.62 -19.71 -23.12
CA GLN A 469 -2.61 -19.04 -23.94
C GLN A 469 -3.78 -18.50 -23.07
N PRO A 470 -4.43 -17.42 -23.49
CA PRO A 470 -5.67 -16.98 -22.87
C PRO A 470 -6.73 -18.09 -22.87
N GLY A 471 -7.32 -18.36 -21.68
CA GLY A 471 -8.30 -19.44 -21.52
C GLY A 471 -7.70 -20.85 -21.45
N GLU A 472 -6.38 -20.97 -21.32
CA GLU A 472 -5.70 -22.27 -21.23
C GLU A 472 -5.65 -22.78 -19.78
N ILE A 473 -5.89 -24.08 -19.62
CA ILE A 473 -5.65 -24.87 -18.41
C ILE A 473 -4.53 -25.85 -18.76
N LEU A 474 -3.36 -25.66 -18.18
CA LEU A 474 -2.24 -26.59 -18.27
C LEU A 474 -2.19 -27.46 -17.02
N ARG A 475 -2.04 -28.77 -17.20
CA ARG A 475 -1.75 -29.75 -16.15
C ARG A 475 -0.34 -30.29 -16.33
N ILE A 476 0.40 -30.32 -15.24
CA ILE A 476 1.75 -30.86 -15.14
C ILE A 476 1.77 -31.88 -14.00
N ASP A 477 2.08 -33.13 -14.31
CA ASP A 477 2.14 -34.23 -13.36
C ASP A 477 3.19 -35.29 -13.77
N GLY A 478 3.16 -36.46 -13.11
CA GLY A 478 4.05 -37.55 -13.42
C GLY A 478 3.86 -38.17 -14.81
N GLN A 479 2.78 -37.85 -15.51
CA GLN A 479 2.50 -38.28 -16.91
C GLN A 479 2.97 -37.25 -17.95
N GLY A 480 3.43 -36.08 -17.49
CA GLY A 480 3.93 -34.98 -18.31
C GLY A 480 3.01 -33.76 -18.37
N LEU A 481 2.94 -33.13 -19.55
CA LEU A 481 2.19 -31.91 -19.80
C LEU A 481 0.90 -32.19 -20.59
N GLN A 482 -0.21 -31.74 -20.12
CA GLN A 482 -1.51 -31.74 -20.79
C GLN A 482 -2.06 -30.33 -20.90
N SER A 483 -2.66 -29.98 -22.03
CA SER A 483 -3.24 -28.67 -22.28
C SER A 483 -4.69 -28.79 -22.69
N THR A 484 -5.55 -27.96 -22.07
CA THR A 484 -6.96 -27.82 -22.42
C THR A 484 -7.27 -26.36 -22.66
N LEU A 485 -7.87 -26.01 -23.77
CA LEU A 485 -8.31 -24.65 -24.12
C LEU A 485 -9.82 -24.51 -23.97
N LEU A 486 -10.27 -23.32 -23.67
CA LEU A 486 -11.69 -22.95 -23.81
C LEU A 486 -12.05 -22.97 -25.30
N GLU A 487 -13.27 -23.44 -25.62
CA GLU A 487 -13.72 -23.60 -27.01
C GLU A 487 -13.81 -22.28 -27.80
N SER A 488 -14.14 -21.18 -27.15
CA SER A 488 -14.31 -19.87 -27.80
C SER A 488 -13.86 -18.73 -26.87
N PRO A 489 -12.56 -18.59 -26.59
CA PRO A 489 -12.07 -17.51 -25.75
C PRO A 489 -12.28 -16.16 -26.44
N PRO A 490 -12.57 -15.09 -25.69
CA PRO A 490 -12.59 -13.74 -26.24
C PRO A 490 -11.20 -13.35 -26.76
N PRO A 491 -11.09 -12.30 -27.60
CA PRO A 491 -9.80 -11.85 -28.11
C PRO A 491 -8.78 -11.59 -27.00
N PRO A 492 -7.52 -12.01 -27.16
CA PRO A 492 -6.44 -11.74 -26.21
C PRO A 492 -6.31 -10.26 -25.89
N THR A 493 -6.01 -9.93 -24.63
CA THR A 493 -5.99 -8.52 -24.17
C THR A 493 -4.98 -8.36 -23.03
N LEU A 494 -3.68 -8.52 -23.33
CA LEU A 494 -2.61 -8.35 -22.34
C LEU A 494 -2.60 -6.93 -21.77
N CYS A 495 -2.36 -6.78 -20.49
CA CYS A 495 -2.17 -5.48 -19.84
C CYS A 495 -0.98 -4.75 -20.46
N VAL A 496 -1.20 -3.57 -21.05
CA VAL A 496 -0.12 -2.79 -21.68
C VAL A 496 0.95 -2.33 -20.69
N PHE A 497 0.58 -2.19 -19.40
CA PHE A 497 1.52 -1.81 -18.34
C PHE A 497 2.59 -2.87 -18.08
N GLU A 498 2.38 -4.11 -18.45
CA GLU A 498 3.45 -5.12 -18.42
C GLU A 498 4.62 -4.68 -19.31
N LEU A 499 4.33 -4.15 -20.50
CA LEU A 499 5.34 -3.64 -21.42
C LEU A 499 5.86 -2.25 -21.01
N ILE A 500 5.01 -1.37 -20.49
CA ILE A 500 5.41 -0.01 -20.09
C ILE A 500 6.34 -0.06 -18.86
N TYR A 501 5.95 -0.81 -17.81
CA TYR A 501 6.60 -0.68 -16.51
C TYR A 501 6.86 -2.00 -15.76
N PHE A 502 5.87 -2.93 -15.63
CA PHE A 502 5.96 -4.02 -14.65
C PHE A 502 7.00 -5.06 -14.97
N SER A 503 6.97 -5.62 -16.18
CA SER A 503 7.90 -6.68 -16.54
C SER A 503 9.34 -6.17 -16.51
N ARG A 504 10.24 -7.02 -16.06
CA ARG A 504 11.68 -6.76 -16.17
C ARG A 504 12.05 -6.55 -17.65
N PRO A 505 13.03 -5.69 -17.94
CA PRO A 505 13.41 -5.43 -19.34
C PRO A 505 13.77 -6.69 -20.14
N ASP A 506 14.35 -7.68 -19.47
CA ASP A 506 14.75 -8.98 -20.04
C ASP A 506 13.59 -9.98 -20.19
N SER A 507 12.40 -9.70 -19.65
CA SER A 507 11.23 -10.56 -19.78
C SER A 507 10.60 -10.49 -21.16
N VAL A 508 10.19 -11.65 -21.68
CA VAL A 508 9.45 -11.81 -22.95
C VAL A 508 7.96 -11.92 -22.64
N ASN A 509 7.14 -11.15 -23.33
CA ASN A 509 5.68 -11.22 -23.31
C ASN A 509 5.17 -11.21 -24.75
N ASP A 510 4.32 -12.16 -25.13
CA ASP A 510 3.78 -12.33 -26.48
C ASP A 510 4.89 -12.29 -27.58
N GLY A 511 6.02 -12.97 -27.31
CA GLY A 511 7.16 -13.10 -28.24
C GLY A 511 8.03 -11.85 -28.34
N ARG A 512 7.89 -10.87 -27.45
CA ARG A 512 8.68 -9.63 -27.46
C ARG A 512 9.25 -9.30 -26.08
N THR A 513 10.51 -8.84 -26.05
CA THR A 513 11.10 -8.36 -24.79
C THR A 513 10.47 -7.04 -24.35
N ALA A 514 10.30 -6.83 -23.06
CA ALA A 514 9.86 -5.56 -22.52
C ALA A 514 10.85 -4.44 -22.84
N PHE A 515 12.15 -4.76 -22.96
CA PHE A 515 13.20 -3.83 -23.38
C PHE A 515 12.93 -3.27 -24.78
N ASP A 516 12.71 -4.15 -25.78
CA ASP A 516 12.47 -3.72 -27.17
C ASP A 516 11.17 -2.91 -27.32
N ALA A 517 10.14 -3.29 -26.57
CA ALA A 517 8.89 -2.52 -26.52
C ALA A 517 9.13 -1.09 -26.01
N ARG A 518 9.89 -0.94 -24.92
CA ARG A 518 10.22 0.39 -24.34
C ARG A 518 11.12 1.22 -25.25
N VAL A 519 12.10 0.60 -25.91
CA VAL A 519 12.94 1.28 -26.92
C VAL A 519 12.07 1.81 -28.07
N ALA A 520 11.10 1.01 -28.54
CA ALA A 520 10.18 1.45 -29.59
C ALA A 520 9.26 2.58 -29.09
N MET A 521 8.75 2.53 -27.85
CA MET A 521 8.00 3.65 -27.26
C MET A 521 8.83 4.93 -27.26
N GLY A 522 10.12 4.84 -26.90
CA GLY A 522 11.04 5.98 -26.92
C GLY A 522 11.22 6.57 -28.32
N ARG A 523 11.32 5.75 -29.36
CA ARG A 523 11.40 6.22 -30.74
C ARG A 523 10.13 6.93 -31.22
N GLU A 524 8.97 6.35 -30.95
CA GLU A 524 7.69 6.99 -31.26
C GLU A 524 7.53 8.32 -30.49
N LEU A 525 7.90 8.36 -29.23
CA LEU A 525 7.89 9.57 -28.40
C LEU A 525 8.79 10.67 -28.97
N ALA A 526 9.95 10.30 -29.52
CA ALA A 526 10.87 11.22 -30.18
C ALA A 526 10.26 11.83 -31.46
N ARG A 527 9.55 11.04 -32.24
CA ARG A 527 8.84 11.48 -33.45
C ARG A 527 7.70 12.44 -33.13
N GLU A 528 6.94 12.15 -32.07
CA GLU A 528 5.79 12.97 -31.66
C GLU A 528 6.21 14.26 -30.94
N HIS A 529 7.29 14.22 -30.15
CA HIS A 529 7.74 15.32 -29.29
C HIS A 529 9.24 15.58 -29.41
N PRO A 530 9.76 15.92 -30.60
CA PRO A 530 11.16 16.27 -30.75
C PRO A 530 11.49 17.57 -30.00
N VAL A 531 12.72 17.71 -29.51
CA VAL A 531 13.20 18.93 -28.87
C VAL A 531 14.71 19.07 -29.07
N ALA A 532 15.18 20.30 -29.27
CA ALA A 532 16.61 20.57 -29.34
C ALA A 532 17.22 20.55 -27.93
N ALA A 533 18.08 19.58 -27.68
CA ALA A 533 18.74 19.39 -26.40
C ALA A 533 20.18 18.87 -26.59
N ASP A 534 20.98 18.95 -25.53
CA ASP A 534 22.38 18.58 -25.58
C ASP A 534 22.62 17.13 -25.12
N MET A 535 21.64 16.56 -24.40
CA MET A 535 21.69 15.18 -23.92
C MET A 535 20.31 14.63 -23.57
N VAL A 536 20.18 13.30 -23.62
CA VAL A 536 19.03 12.54 -23.13
C VAL A 536 19.49 11.75 -21.90
N ILE A 537 18.63 11.72 -20.88
CA ILE A 537 18.80 10.85 -19.70
C ILE A 537 17.52 10.06 -19.46
N GLY A 538 17.64 8.82 -18.98
CA GLY A 538 16.52 8.02 -18.49
C GLY A 538 16.39 8.12 -16.99
N VAL A 539 15.18 8.15 -16.47
CA VAL A 539 14.96 7.98 -15.02
C VAL A 539 15.23 6.51 -14.66
N PRO A 540 16.24 6.22 -13.82
CA PRO A 540 16.60 4.84 -13.49
C PRO A 540 15.50 4.12 -12.69
N ASP A 541 15.15 2.85 -12.97
CA ASP A 541 15.75 1.99 -14.01
C ASP A 541 14.81 1.90 -15.23
N SER A 542 13.49 2.16 -15.04
CA SER A 542 12.40 1.89 -16.00
C SER A 542 12.39 2.82 -17.22
N GLY A 543 12.79 4.09 -17.06
CA GLY A 543 12.86 5.06 -18.15
C GLY A 543 14.05 4.89 -19.10
N VAL A 544 15.07 4.11 -18.70
CA VAL A 544 16.32 3.98 -19.46
C VAL A 544 16.13 3.38 -20.87
N PRO A 545 15.38 2.27 -21.08
CA PRO A 545 15.20 1.73 -22.43
C PRO A 545 14.47 2.72 -23.36
N ALA A 546 13.47 3.45 -22.86
CA ALA A 546 12.78 4.48 -23.65
C ALA A 546 13.70 5.65 -23.97
N ALA A 547 14.58 6.06 -23.05
CA ALA A 547 15.60 7.08 -23.29
C ALA A 547 16.59 6.66 -24.38
N ILE A 548 16.98 5.38 -24.44
CA ILE A 548 17.80 4.84 -25.53
C ILE A 548 17.09 5.04 -26.88
N GLY A 549 15.80 4.64 -26.97
CA GLY A 549 15.03 4.79 -28.19
C GLY A 549 14.87 6.25 -28.63
N TYR A 550 14.58 7.14 -27.67
CA TYR A 550 14.46 8.58 -27.91
C TYR A 550 15.76 9.21 -28.42
N ALA A 551 16.88 8.89 -27.76
CA ALA A 551 18.21 9.38 -28.11
C ALA A 551 18.63 8.93 -29.50
N GLN A 552 18.43 7.64 -29.83
CA GLN A 552 18.76 7.07 -31.15
C GLN A 552 17.97 7.73 -32.28
N GLU A 553 16.68 7.97 -32.09
CA GLU A 553 15.79 8.53 -33.11
C GLU A 553 16.16 9.98 -33.48
N LEU A 554 16.57 10.79 -32.49
CA LEU A 554 16.93 12.19 -32.71
C LEU A 554 18.44 12.44 -32.89
N GLY A 555 19.28 11.43 -32.72
CA GLY A 555 20.73 11.60 -32.78
C GLY A 555 21.30 12.43 -31.62
N ILE A 556 20.59 12.54 -30.49
CA ILE A 556 21.05 13.25 -29.31
C ILE A 556 21.83 12.28 -28.40
N PRO A 557 22.99 12.67 -27.84
CA PRO A 557 23.77 11.80 -26.95
C PRO A 557 22.96 11.32 -25.74
N LEU A 558 22.94 10.01 -25.50
CA LEU A 558 22.47 9.43 -24.25
C LEU A 558 23.57 9.49 -23.19
N SER A 559 23.24 9.89 -22.00
CA SER A 559 24.18 9.93 -20.87
C SER A 559 23.49 9.61 -19.56
N GLU A 560 24.28 9.22 -18.55
CA GLU A 560 23.81 9.16 -17.18
C GLU A 560 23.79 10.58 -16.58
N GLY A 561 22.61 11.08 -16.24
CA GLY A 561 22.43 12.37 -15.57
C GLY A 561 21.93 12.24 -14.13
N LEU A 562 21.38 11.05 -13.80
CA LEU A 562 20.87 10.68 -12.48
C LEU A 562 21.40 9.33 -12.05
N ILE A 563 22.03 9.28 -10.89
CA ILE A 563 22.47 8.02 -10.27
C ILE A 563 21.48 7.60 -9.19
N LYS A 564 20.98 6.37 -9.31
CA LYS A 564 20.14 5.73 -8.29
C LYS A 564 21.01 5.05 -7.25
N ASN A 565 20.79 5.35 -5.98
CA ASN A 565 21.40 4.60 -4.90
C ASN A 565 20.76 3.21 -4.78
N ARG A 566 21.52 2.17 -5.16
CA ARG A 566 21.04 0.77 -5.18
C ARG A 566 20.85 0.17 -3.79
N TYR A 567 21.51 0.73 -2.76
CA TYR A 567 21.45 0.25 -1.38
C TYR A 567 20.26 0.80 -0.60
N ILE A 568 19.58 1.80 -1.13
CA ILE A 568 18.34 2.32 -0.57
C ILE A 568 17.18 1.60 -1.24
N GLY A 569 16.71 0.54 -0.57
CA GLY A 569 15.54 -0.21 -0.99
C GLY A 569 14.25 0.62 -0.86
N ARG A 570 13.13 0.09 -1.39
CA ARG A 570 11.78 0.68 -1.25
C ARG A 570 11.27 0.70 0.20
N THR A 571 11.98 0.05 1.12
CA THR A 571 11.66 -0.10 2.54
C THR A 571 11.84 1.14 3.40
N PHE A 572 12.49 2.20 2.91
CA PHE A 572 12.47 3.49 3.61
C PHE A 572 11.15 4.23 3.34
N ILE A 573 10.10 3.74 3.96
CA ILE A 573 8.89 4.51 4.24
C ILE A 573 9.26 5.47 5.35
N GLN A 574 9.84 6.61 5.00
CA GLN A 574 10.10 7.67 5.96
C GLN A 574 8.87 8.55 6.08
N PRO A 575 8.40 8.84 7.30
CA PRO A 575 7.06 9.37 7.55
C PRO A 575 6.90 10.86 7.37
N ASP A 576 7.97 11.65 7.29
CA ASP A 576 7.90 13.10 7.22
C ASP A 576 8.30 13.66 5.84
N GLN A 577 7.93 14.92 5.58
CA GLN A 577 8.18 15.59 4.30
C GLN A 577 9.67 15.92 4.09
N HIS A 578 10.44 16.19 5.17
CA HIS A 578 11.88 16.36 5.11
C HIS A 578 12.60 15.04 4.82
N SER A 579 12.18 13.95 5.46
CA SER A 579 12.71 12.61 5.18
C SER A 579 12.27 12.09 3.81
N ARG A 580 11.08 12.49 3.29
CA ARG A 580 10.71 12.19 1.89
C ARG A 580 11.51 13.03 0.90
N GLN A 581 11.79 14.29 1.19
CA GLN A 581 12.74 15.10 0.41
C GLN A 581 14.15 14.55 0.53
N ALA A 582 14.58 14.14 1.73
CA ALA A 582 15.80 13.39 1.95
C ALA A 582 15.74 12.01 1.27
N GLY A 583 14.62 11.31 1.31
CA GLY A 583 14.44 9.99 0.69
C GLY A 583 14.63 9.99 -0.83
N ILE A 584 14.17 11.01 -1.55
CA ILE A 584 14.46 11.13 -2.99
C ILE A 584 15.88 11.64 -3.23
N ARG A 585 16.39 12.55 -2.40
CA ARG A 585 17.80 12.95 -2.43
C ARG A 585 18.74 11.78 -2.07
N LEU A 586 18.32 10.90 -1.17
CA LEU A 586 19.06 9.67 -0.87
C LEU A 586 18.96 8.67 -2.03
N LYS A 587 17.82 8.65 -2.76
CA LYS A 587 17.56 7.71 -3.84
C LYS A 587 18.20 8.12 -5.16
N PHE A 588 18.22 9.43 -5.48
CA PHE A 588 18.75 9.95 -6.73
C PHE A 588 19.72 11.09 -6.48
N ASN A 589 20.86 11.04 -7.13
CA ASN A 589 21.84 12.12 -7.17
C ASN A 589 22.08 12.57 -8.62
N PRO A 590 22.09 13.89 -8.92
CA PRO A 590 22.44 14.38 -10.24
C PRO A 590 23.95 14.26 -10.45
N LEU A 591 24.36 13.80 -11.61
CA LEU A 591 25.73 13.86 -12.07
C LEU A 591 26.03 15.29 -12.56
N ARG A 592 26.48 16.17 -11.64
CA ARG A 592 26.70 17.58 -11.93
C ARG A 592 27.61 17.81 -13.12
N GLY A 593 28.70 17.03 -13.26
CA GLY A 593 29.62 17.13 -14.39
C GLY A 593 29.00 16.82 -15.75
N ALA A 594 27.91 16.00 -15.75
CA ALA A 594 27.20 15.68 -16.99
C ALA A 594 26.10 16.69 -17.32
N VAL A 595 25.35 17.21 -16.29
CA VAL A 595 24.16 18.02 -16.53
C VAL A 595 24.40 19.54 -16.51
N LYS A 596 25.53 19.98 -15.94
CA LYS A 596 25.85 21.42 -15.80
C LYS A 596 25.93 22.11 -17.18
N ASP A 597 25.29 23.26 -17.28
CA ASP A 597 25.23 24.12 -18.47
C ASP A 597 24.63 23.44 -19.72
N ARG A 598 23.78 22.37 -19.51
CA ARG A 598 23.16 21.60 -20.58
C ARG A 598 21.63 21.69 -20.56
N ARG A 599 21.05 21.59 -21.75
CA ARG A 599 19.62 21.35 -21.96
C ARG A 599 19.41 19.83 -21.95
N VAL A 600 18.60 19.35 -21.01
CA VAL A 600 18.46 17.92 -20.75
C VAL A 600 17.07 17.43 -21.12
N VAL A 601 16.97 16.36 -21.92
CA VAL A 601 15.74 15.59 -22.05
C VAL A 601 15.73 14.51 -21.00
N VAL A 602 14.70 14.49 -20.16
CA VAL A 602 14.46 13.47 -19.14
C VAL A 602 13.34 12.56 -19.62
N VAL A 603 13.65 11.28 -19.79
CA VAL A 603 12.66 10.28 -20.22
C VAL A 603 12.28 9.40 -19.03
N ASP A 604 10.97 9.28 -18.75
CA ASP A 604 10.42 8.33 -17.78
C ASP A 604 9.29 7.50 -18.39
N ASP A 605 8.89 6.44 -17.69
CA ASP A 605 7.83 5.54 -18.16
C ASP A 605 6.44 6.16 -18.03
N SER A 606 6.12 6.78 -16.89
CA SER A 606 4.77 7.27 -16.57
C SER A 606 4.78 8.34 -15.46
N ILE A 607 3.76 9.19 -15.43
CA ILE A 607 3.42 10.05 -14.29
C ILE A 607 2.03 9.65 -13.80
N VAL A 608 1.93 9.21 -12.54
CA VAL A 608 0.66 8.78 -11.93
C VAL A 608 0.08 9.86 -11.03
N ARG A 609 0.78 10.21 -9.94
CA ARG A 609 0.34 11.21 -8.96
C ARG A 609 1.08 12.55 -9.06
N GLY A 610 2.18 12.61 -9.77
CA GLY A 610 2.96 13.83 -10.01
C GLY A 610 3.82 14.33 -8.85
N ASN A 611 4.21 13.48 -7.89
CA ASN A 611 5.01 13.89 -6.71
C ASN A 611 6.53 13.70 -6.87
N THR A 612 7.03 12.76 -7.67
CA THR A 612 8.48 12.50 -7.89
C THR A 612 9.09 13.41 -8.94
N MET A 613 8.35 13.65 -10.03
CA MET A 613 8.86 14.45 -11.15
C MET A 613 9.29 15.87 -10.74
N PRO A 614 8.56 16.63 -9.91
CA PRO A 614 9.02 17.94 -9.46
C PRO A 614 10.39 17.90 -8.80
N LYS A 615 10.64 16.85 -8.03
CA LYS A 615 11.90 16.68 -7.29
C LYS A 615 13.06 16.27 -8.21
N ILE A 616 12.78 15.45 -9.22
CA ILE A 616 13.77 15.08 -10.25
C ILE A 616 14.15 16.34 -11.04
N VAL A 617 13.18 17.14 -11.48
CA VAL A 617 13.42 18.40 -12.17
C VAL A 617 14.23 19.37 -11.29
N GLU A 618 13.86 19.52 -10.02
CA GLU A 618 14.59 20.34 -9.05
C GLU A 618 16.05 19.86 -8.89
N LEU A 619 16.27 18.55 -8.75
CA LEU A 619 17.62 17.97 -8.62
C LEU A 619 18.49 18.28 -9.83
N LEU A 620 17.96 18.17 -11.04
CA LEU A 620 18.68 18.48 -12.28
C LEU A 620 18.99 19.96 -12.40
N ARG A 621 18.06 20.85 -12.07
CA ARG A 621 18.28 22.29 -12.03
C ARG A 621 19.36 22.67 -11.00
N ARG A 622 19.32 22.09 -9.81
CA ARG A 622 20.38 22.22 -8.80
C ARG A 622 21.73 21.63 -9.26
N GLY A 623 21.68 20.64 -10.14
CA GLY A 623 22.85 20.09 -10.83
C GLY A 623 23.45 21.03 -11.86
N GLY A 624 22.75 22.11 -12.24
CA GLY A 624 23.19 23.13 -13.20
C GLY A 624 22.59 22.97 -14.59
N ALA A 625 21.55 22.15 -14.77
CA ALA A 625 20.83 22.05 -16.05
C ALA A 625 20.17 23.39 -16.41
N THR A 626 20.38 23.87 -17.64
CA THR A 626 19.83 25.14 -18.15
C THR A 626 18.40 25.01 -18.63
N ALA A 627 18.02 23.83 -19.14
CA ALA A 627 16.66 23.48 -19.46
C ALA A 627 16.39 21.99 -19.16
N VAL A 628 15.15 21.67 -18.75
CA VAL A 628 14.70 20.30 -18.44
C VAL A 628 13.42 20.02 -19.24
N HIS A 629 13.56 19.20 -20.28
CA HIS A 629 12.48 18.77 -21.14
C HIS A 629 12.02 17.36 -20.75
N LEU A 630 10.79 17.22 -20.26
CA LEU A 630 10.27 15.94 -19.78
C LEU A 630 9.53 15.19 -20.90
N ARG A 631 9.81 13.91 -21.04
CA ARG A 631 9.23 13.01 -22.05
C ARG A 631 8.77 11.73 -21.38
N ILE A 632 7.48 11.41 -21.51
CA ILE A 632 6.85 10.26 -20.85
C ILE A 632 6.46 9.22 -21.90
N SER A 633 7.02 8.00 -21.78
CA SER A 633 6.87 6.97 -22.79
C SER A 633 5.53 6.21 -22.71
N SER A 634 4.59 6.65 -21.89
CA SER A 634 3.19 6.23 -21.91
C SER A 634 2.26 7.42 -22.17
N PRO A 635 1.00 7.18 -22.58
CA PRO A 635 -0.06 8.19 -22.51
C PRO A 635 -0.37 8.58 -21.06
N PRO A 636 -1.09 9.72 -20.84
CA PRO A 636 -1.56 10.10 -19.51
C PRO A 636 -2.45 9.02 -18.87
N ILE A 637 -2.22 8.74 -17.59
CA ILE A 637 -3.01 7.77 -16.80
C ILE A 637 -4.15 8.54 -16.13
N ALA A 638 -5.36 8.42 -16.67
CA ALA A 638 -6.52 9.18 -16.20
C ALA A 638 -7.58 8.34 -15.47
N HIS A 639 -7.46 7.00 -15.51
CA HIS A 639 -8.45 6.09 -14.95
C HIS A 639 -7.79 5.05 -14.03
N PRO A 640 -8.49 4.56 -12.97
CA PRO A 640 -7.98 3.51 -12.09
C PRO A 640 -7.84 2.18 -12.82
N CYS A 641 -7.06 1.26 -12.27
CA CYS A 641 -7.02 -0.12 -12.73
C CYS A 641 -7.89 -1.01 -11.84
N HIS A 642 -8.61 -1.99 -12.47
CA HIS A 642 -9.43 -2.97 -11.78
C HIS A 642 -8.89 -4.41 -11.90
N PHE A 643 -7.76 -4.61 -12.58
CA PHE A 643 -7.24 -5.92 -12.98
C PHE A 643 -5.87 -6.26 -12.35
N GLY A 644 -5.62 -5.74 -11.15
CA GLY A 644 -4.43 -6.13 -10.39
C GLY A 644 -3.25 -5.15 -10.45
N VAL A 645 -3.51 -3.86 -10.77
CA VAL A 645 -2.54 -2.78 -10.60
C VAL A 645 -3.08 -1.79 -9.59
N ASP A 646 -2.35 -1.52 -8.53
CA ASP A 646 -2.75 -0.52 -7.52
C ASP A 646 -2.42 0.89 -8.01
N MET A 647 -3.30 1.46 -8.82
CA MET A 647 -3.20 2.83 -9.34
C MET A 647 -3.96 3.86 -8.51
N GLY A 648 -4.48 3.46 -7.35
CA GLY A 648 -5.20 4.35 -6.47
C GLY A 648 -6.61 4.72 -6.96
N LYS A 649 -7.18 5.72 -6.28
CA LYS A 649 -8.49 6.28 -6.66
C LYS A 649 -8.33 7.24 -7.82
N GLN A 650 -9.36 7.41 -8.63
CA GLN A 650 -9.37 8.32 -9.77
C GLN A 650 -8.96 9.75 -9.38
N SER A 651 -9.36 10.22 -8.20
CA SER A 651 -8.99 11.53 -7.66
C SER A 651 -7.50 11.69 -7.30
N GLU A 652 -6.73 10.60 -7.25
CA GLU A 652 -5.28 10.64 -6.98
C GLU A 652 -4.44 10.69 -8.27
N LEU A 653 -5.07 10.48 -9.42
CA LEU A 653 -4.40 10.47 -10.71
C LEU A 653 -4.29 11.91 -11.23
N ILE A 654 -3.05 12.40 -11.40
CA ILE A 654 -2.83 13.80 -11.82
C ILE A 654 -3.48 14.12 -13.17
N ALA A 655 -3.45 13.18 -14.10
CA ALA A 655 -4.04 13.37 -15.43
C ALA A 655 -5.58 13.27 -15.46
N HIS A 656 -6.24 12.91 -14.34
CA HIS A 656 -7.70 12.92 -14.27
C HIS A 656 -8.27 14.34 -14.14
N GLY A 657 -7.57 15.23 -13.42
CA GLY A 657 -8.05 16.59 -13.13
C GLY A 657 -7.24 17.71 -13.83
N HIS A 658 -6.15 17.38 -14.53
CA HIS A 658 -5.25 18.38 -15.09
C HIS A 658 -4.87 18.05 -16.53
N ASN A 659 -4.79 19.10 -17.37
CA ASN A 659 -4.26 18.97 -18.72
C ASN A 659 -2.71 18.93 -18.71
N VAL A 660 -2.13 18.61 -19.85
CA VAL A 660 -0.67 18.43 -19.99
C VAL A 660 0.13 19.68 -19.59
N ASP A 661 -0.38 20.89 -19.89
CA ASP A 661 0.32 22.13 -19.55
C ASP A 661 0.23 22.44 -18.04
N GLU A 662 -0.88 22.11 -17.40
CA GLU A 662 -1.00 22.20 -15.93
C GLU A 662 -0.07 21.21 -15.24
N ILE A 663 0.03 19.97 -15.72
CA ILE A 663 0.99 18.99 -15.24
C ILE A 663 2.42 19.49 -15.45
N ARG A 664 2.75 20.05 -16.62
CA ARG A 664 4.06 20.65 -16.92
C ARG A 664 4.43 21.72 -15.90
N ARG A 665 3.51 22.63 -15.60
CA ARG A 665 3.73 23.69 -14.59
C ARG A 665 3.90 23.11 -13.20
N HIS A 666 3.10 22.12 -12.83
CA HIS A 666 3.21 21.44 -11.54
C HIS A 666 4.58 20.76 -11.36
N VAL A 667 5.08 20.07 -12.39
CA VAL A 667 6.38 19.39 -12.32
C VAL A 667 7.57 20.33 -12.50
N GLY A 668 7.36 21.57 -12.93
CA GLY A 668 8.40 22.59 -13.12
C GLY A 668 9.30 22.36 -14.35
N ALA A 669 8.83 21.60 -15.35
CA ALA A 669 9.57 21.32 -16.57
C ALA A 669 9.38 22.45 -17.61
N ASP A 670 10.39 22.69 -18.46
CA ASP A 670 10.31 23.66 -19.54
C ASP A 670 9.34 23.18 -20.64
N THR A 671 9.37 21.89 -20.96
CA THR A 671 8.37 21.24 -21.82
C THR A 671 8.00 19.86 -21.29
N LEU A 672 6.78 19.42 -21.59
CA LEU A 672 6.29 18.08 -21.28
C LEU A 672 5.63 17.47 -22.52
N GLY A 673 6.01 16.24 -22.87
CA GLY A 673 5.37 15.45 -23.91
C GLY A 673 5.09 14.04 -23.43
N TYR A 674 3.86 13.57 -23.65
CA TYR A 674 3.45 12.18 -23.45
C TYR A 674 3.37 11.46 -24.78
N LEU A 675 3.74 10.20 -24.81
CA LEU A 675 3.47 9.35 -25.97
C LEU A 675 1.96 9.29 -26.21
N SER A 676 1.53 9.47 -27.45
CA SER A 676 0.11 9.32 -27.82
C SER A 676 -0.35 7.86 -27.69
N LEU A 677 -1.67 7.65 -27.59
CA LEU A 677 -2.25 6.30 -27.60
C LEU A 677 -1.91 5.56 -28.91
N ASP A 678 -1.95 6.24 -30.04
CA ASP A 678 -1.59 5.69 -31.35
C ASP A 678 -0.10 5.37 -31.43
N GLY A 679 0.77 6.23 -30.87
CA GLY A 679 2.20 5.97 -30.77
C GLY A 679 2.51 4.76 -29.90
N LEU A 680 1.81 4.64 -28.77
CA LEU A 680 1.91 3.44 -27.93
C LEU A 680 1.50 2.18 -28.70
N GLN A 681 0.37 2.20 -29.39
CA GLN A 681 -0.09 1.05 -30.19
C GLN A 681 0.87 0.68 -31.31
N ARG A 682 1.47 1.68 -32.00
CA ARG A 682 2.55 1.42 -32.98
C ARG A 682 3.79 0.81 -32.34
N ALA A 683 4.15 1.31 -31.15
CA ALA A 683 5.33 0.84 -30.44
C ALA A 683 5.19 -0.60 -29.94
N VAL A 684 4.03 -1.01 -29.44
CA VAL A 684 3.79 -2.35 -28.88
C VAL A 684 3.42 -3.39 -29.95
N LYS A 685 3.69 -3.15 -31.24
CA LYS A 685 3.41 -4.06 -32.35
C LYS A 685 3.56 -5.53 -31.99
N GLY A 686 2.50 -6.27 -32.10
CA GLY A 686 2.48 -7.72 -31.90
C GLY A 686 1.03 -8.14 -31.86
N GLY A 687 0.52 -8.82 -32.83
CA GLY A 687 -0.75 -9.51 -33.09
C GLY A 687 -1.90 -9.48 -32.09
N GLY A 688 -1.76 -8.92 -30.91
CA GLY A 688 -2.75 -8.90 -29.83
C GLY A 688 -3.31 -7.51 -29.53
N ARG A 689 -4.55 -7.47 -29.06
CA ARG A 689 -5.14 -6.29 -28.45
C ARG A 689 -4.61 -6.15 -27.02
N HIS A 690 -4.37 -4.91 -26.58
CA HIS A 690 -3.92 -4.64 -25.21
C HIS A 690 -5.05 -4.06 -24.37
N CYS A 691 -5.05 -4.33 -23.06
CA CYS A 691 -5.88 -3.61 -22.10
C CYS A 691 -5.32 -2.19 -21.94
N LEU A 692 -6.15 -1.20 -22.28
CA LEU A 692 -5.84 0.23 -22.22
C LEU A 692 -6.77 0.95 -21.22
N GLY A 693 -7.44 0.22 -20.34
CA GLY A 693 -8.49 0.75 -19.45
C GLY A 693 -8.02 1.93 -18.59
N CYS A 694 -6.81 1.88 -18.03
CA CYS A 694 -6.25 2.97 -17.21
C CYS A 694 -5.91 4.23 -18.01
N LEU A 695 -5.78 4.12 -19.34
CA LEU A 695 -5.51 5.24 -20.26
C LEU A 695 -6.80 5.81 -20.85
N THR A 696 -7.81 4.98 -21.13
CA THR A 696 -9.00 5.34 -21.91
C THR A 696 -10.32 5.28 -21.14
N GLY A 697 -10.37 4.62 -19.99
CA GLY A 697 -11.62 4.29 -19.29
C GLY A 697 -12.40 3.11 -19.88
N ASN A 698 -11.96 2.55 -21.01
CA ASN A 698 -12.61 1.41 -21.67
C ASN A 698 -11.97 0.10 -21.19
N TYR A 699 -12.67 -0.65 -20.36
CA TYR A 699 -12.18 -1.89 -19.78
C TYR A 699 -12.65 -3.11 -20.59
N PRO A 700 -11.79 -4.15 -20.74
CA PRO A 700 -12.15 -5.34 -21.51
C PRO A 700 -13.18 -6.24 -20.81
N VAL A 701 -13.38 -6.07 -19.51
CA VAL A 701 -14.36 -6.76 -18.69
C VAL A 701 -15.26 -5.72 -18.03
N PRO A 702 -16.60 -5.90 -17.98
CA PRO A 702 -17.48 -5.00 -17.26
C PRO A 702 -17.09 -4.87 -15.79
N ILE A 703 -17.09 -3.64 -15.28
CA ILE A 703 -16.72 -3.36 -13.88
C ILE A 703 -18.00 -3.19 -13.06
N GLU A 704 -18.20 -4.04 -12.06
CA GLU A 704 -19.25 -3.83 -11.07
C GLU A 704 -18.87 -2.64 -10.17
N HIS A 705 -19.77 -1.68 -10.00
CA HIS A 705 -19.53 -0.47 -9.17
C HIS A 705 -19.24 -0.79 -7.69
N SER A 706 -19.53 -2.00 -7.25
CA SER A 706 -19.27 -2.52 -5.89
C SER A 706 -17.85 -3.09 -5.70
N ALA A 707 -17.10 -3.32 -6.78
CA ALA A 707 -15.76 -3.94 -6.72
C ALA A 707 -14.69 -2.93 -6.27
N ARG A 708 -14.55 -2.76 -4.96
CA ARG A 708 -13.46 -1.97 -4.33
C ARG A 708 -12.43 -2.90 -3.69
N LYS A 709 -11.20 -2.40 -3.47
CA LYS A 709 -10.11 -3.14 -2.80
C LYS A 709 -10.51 -3.72 -1.43
N ASP A 710 -11.41 -3.04 -0.74
CA ASP A 710 -11.93 -3.37 0.60
C ASP A 710 -13.31 -4.04 0.59
N SER A 711 -13.83 -4.45 -0.57
CA SER A 711 -15.19 -5.00 -0.69
C SER A 711 -15.41 -6.25 0.16
N LEU A 712 -14.38 -7.08 0.34
CA LEU A 712 -14.45 -8.27 1.19
C LEU A 712 -14.24 -7.95 2.69
N GLU A 713 -13.72 -6.78 3.03
CA GLU A 713 -13.54 -6.32 4.42
C GLU A 713 -14.82 -5.65 4.95
N THR A 714 -15.55 -4.94 4.08
CA THR A 714 -16.75 -4.16 4.45
C THR A 714 -18.06 -4.90 4.20
N GLY A 715 -18.06 -6.06 3.57
CA GLY A 715 -19.18 -6.79 2.97
C GLY A 715 -20.19 -7.43 3.93
N THR A 716 -20.27 -7.06 5.22
CA THR A 716 -21.32 -7.51 6.15
C THR A 716 -22.59 -6.63 6.16
N ARG A 717 -22.63 -5.53 5.41
CA ARG A 717 -23.84 -4.72 5.26
C ARG A 717 -24.58 -5.08 3.97
N ARG A 718 -25.80 -5.63 4.11
CA ARG A 718 -26.75 -5.89 3.02
C ARG A 718 -26.95 -4.63 2.17
N ALA A 719 -26.38 -4.59 0.96
CA ALA A 719 -26.80 -3.64 -0.05
C ALA A 719 -28.12 -4.12 -0.68
N PRO A 720 -29.12 -3.25 -0.97
CA PRO A 720 -30.31 -3.65 -1.68
C PRO A 720 -29.94 -4.06 -3.12
N LEU A 721 -30.62 -5.12 -3.59
CA LEU A 721 -30.51 -5.66 -4.94
C LEU A 721 -30.93 -4.60 -5.97
N ALA A 722 -29.99 -4.06 -6.72
CA ALA A 722 -30.23 -3.58 -8.06
C ALA A 722 -30.18 -4.83 -8.97
N GLU A 723 -31.19 -5.04 -9.79
CA GLU A 723 -31.42 -6.19 -10.66
C GLU A 723 -30.14 -6.59 -11.41
N VAL A 724 -29.55 -7.73 -11.05
CA VAL A 724 -28.54 -8.41 -11.86
C VAL A 724 -29.27 -9.09 -13.00
N ALA A 725 -29.37 -8.42 -14.14
CA ALA A 725 -29.84 -9.00 -15.37
C ALA A 725 -28.80 -10.01 -15.88
N ARG A 726 -29.01 -11.26 -15.58
CA ARG A 726 -28.63 -12.56 -16.16
C ARG A 726 -28.27 -13.53 -15.05
N ASP A 727 -29.16 -14.50 -14.86
CA ASP A 727 -28.94 -15.65 -13.97
C ASP A 727 -27.72 -16.43 -14.47
N PRO A 728 -26.63 -16.54 -13.66
CA PRO A 728 -25.47 -17.34 -14.06
C PRO A 728 -25.81 -18.82 -14.30
N ARG A 729 -26.98 -19.28 -13.82
CA ARG A 729 -27.47 -20.65 -14.01
C ARG A 729 -27.86 -20.98 -15.46
N ALA A 730 -28.15 -19.97 -16.28
CA ALA A 730 -28.53 -20.17 -17.69
C ALA A 730 -27.31 -20.59 -18.59
N LEU A 731 -26.12 -20.57 -18.08
CA LEU A 731 -24.89 -21.00 -18.82
C LEU A 731 -24.47 -22.45 -18.50
N VAL A 732 -25.21 -23.16 -17.63
CA VAL A 732 -24.84 -24.51 -17.14
C VAL A 732 -25.79 -25.60 -17.73
N GLU A 733 -26.87 -25.23 -18.43
CA GLU A 733 -27.82 -26.16 -19.06
C GLU A 733 -27.76 -26.13 -20.59
N GLY A 734 -26.63 -25.82 -21.19
CA GLY A 734 -26.43 -25.87 -22.64
C GLY A 734 -25.21 -26.67 -23.05
#